data_feba05d60a0fee81343dffc90d309bdd
#
_entry.id   feba05d60a0fee81343dffc90d309bdd
#
_cell.length_a   1.000
_cell.length_b   1.000
_cell.length_c   1.000
_cell.angle_alpha   90.00
_cell.angle_beta   90.00
_cell.angle_gamma   90.00
#
_symmetry.space_group_name_H-M   'P 1'
#
loop_
_entity.id
_entity.type
_entity.pdbx_description
1 polymer ?
#
loop_
_entity_poly.entity_id
_entity_poly.type
_entity_poly.pdbx_seq_one_letter_code
_entity_poly.pdbx_strand_id
1 'polypeptide(L)'
;MELQRYRIYELSARAVMSYAVEENGIYKYDLDAAAVEHCLVSSATHEQDSNALFFQILSEIHGGRYKETVTEEVSEELSDIIFYMNFQKVFDTRGLRQREIVRQKKAECMFRPEGIVLNFGTGPHRYLAFERSGNMSRESRLSFIREDFYAPISKRIMMDLEIKSCQLSKLYAYNGLMLSSGKRIEGIGIEKKHRIIVVSNLKQKAEFVSIITVKDDGSNSNPRKFYRDETIKDINITCFDGEGLISREYAEDLDRAYCGEHIHSSFQIRMPYVKGMLHEVDFKDFFRRHNVHYIKDVWGESHPVKSIDIILTVSQFKAYGWLNDCRKRWRDYWDAFKKYNHAIYITNVSKEKPESLTQLNYQFLATVSIQPEEFRPADLPGGWDHSPADDERNWLTKATEQQYYNLRRDKNSRREFFLESLSKPGISRHSKEYIMAAVLKKNPLFLSESVYTNQLNARAKQIIKDYAVGRLLVPGDIRFLSGDLLAFLHNLAIQNETYSFVELPFRMEVNMDRFRADSFYAPGIAYEHGDNCTLLRNPHIARNEEIQLSVYPEDEIRDLYFGHLTDVVMVDAKMLAAERLGGADYDGDLVRTIADPILNACVRKNYQYEFTKKLSNEANIPLLMIPSLASKKQSPRNWHARFETVKNTFSSRIGQICNAALDRSVIAYNEDVDAKKRRQYMYETEVLAILSGLEIDAAKTGVRPDLSDYLGKKIPRTPFLKYKTMVEDAEERREWYEDTLQQKLDKFFADTDWEKVDSPVERLPLLACELKKGTRPTKGKKATDAQLFIFAQEKDWKSKLNSGTLERVAALLDDYERCLKHIRSCRSPSKENKRKADIERVLYRRGQEDAYDTDELYALFQTVDPENLTKLRSAIHEENWHLMKETQREAFLVRWLPGPDFGEWYDLLADFRHYGFLVLGDVVGDIDDANNGADRKQLHRVGASEAFASMMQAYIDHPRAKYYRDAVARECRDLLRDIVNLNQAVRYIVALGKRDLLWELVPDLIEKNVIAVEVDGNAE
;
A
#
# COMPACT_ATOMS: atom_id res chain seq x y z
N MET A 1 0.83 22.31 8.28
CA MET A 1 0.68 22.80 6.88
C MET A 1 0.07 21.67 6.09
N GLU A 2 -1.10 21.87 5.48
CA GLU A 2 -1.75 20.82 4.69
C GLU A 2 -0.88 20.44 3.48
N LEU A 3 -0.79 19.12 3.21
CA LEU A 3 -0.19 18.65 1.98
C LEU A 3 -1.08 19.04 0.80
N GLN A 4 -0.49 19.60 -0.24
CA GLN A 4 -1.22 19.92 -1.47
C GLN A 4 -1.57 18.61 -2.19
N ARG A 5 -2.84 18.46 -2.58
CA ARG A 5 -3.33 17.27 -3.27
C ARG A 5 -3.74 17.64 -4.70
N TYR A 6 -3.37 16.80 -5.65
CA TYR A 6 -3.70 16.95 -7.06
C TYR A 6 -4.58 15.81 -7.52
N ARG A 7 -5.57 16.10 -8.34
CA ARG A 7 -6.39 15.11 -9.01
C ARG A 7 -5.76 14.71 -10.33
N ILE A 8 -5.54 13.42 -10.54
CA ILE A 8 -5.00 12.86 -11.79
C ILE A 8 -5.97 11.81 -12.30
N TYR A 9 -6.38 11.92 -13.56
CA TYR A 9 -7.26 10.92 -14.18
C TYR A 9 -6.53 9.60 -14.41
N GLU A 10 -7.27 8.50 -14.31
CA GLU A 10 -6.81 7.18 -14.67
C GLU A 10 -7.74 6.57 -15.71
N LEU A 11 -7.19 6.14 -16.83
CA LEU A 11 -7.93 5.48 -17.90
C LEU A 11 -7.61 3.98 -17.92
N SER A 12 -8.60 3.16 -18.21
CA SER A 12 -8.41 1.74 -18.48
C SER A 12 -7.82 1.56 -19.87
N ALA A 13 -6.61 0.99 -19.97
CA ALA A 13 -5.99 0.67 -21.25
C ALA A 13 -6.89 -0.25 -22.10
N ARG A 14 -7.63 -1.15 -21.46
CA ARG A 14 -8.54 -2.07 -22.13
C ARG A 14 -9.74 -1.34 -22.74
N ALA A 15 -10.33 -0.41 -22.00
CA ALA A 15 -11.40 0.42 -22.50
C ALA A 15 -10.90 1.32 -23.67
N VAL A 16 -9.73 1.92 -23.54
CA VAL A 16 -9.10 2.70 -24.62
C VAL A 16 -8.84 1.83 -25.86
N MET A 17 -8.39 0.57 -25.68
CA MET A 17 -8.15 -0.35 -26.78
C MET A 17 -9.41 -0.75 -27.56
N SER A 18 -10.60 -0.61 -26.98
CA SER A 18 -11.86 -0.86 -27.71
C SER A 18 -12.13 0.21 -28.78
N TYR A 19 -11.57 1.40 -28.63
CA TYR A 19 -11.65 2.49 -29.61
C TYR A 19 -10.51 2.48 -30.64
N ALA A 20 -9.65 1.46 -30.64
CA ALA A 20 -8.53 1.37 -31.56
C ALA A 20 -9.00 1.13 -32.99
N VAL A 21 -8.59 1.98 -33.92
CA VAL A 21 -8.84 1.83 -35.36
C VAL A 21 -7.58 1.28 -36.04
N GLU A 22 -7.72 0.19 -36.77
CA GLU A 22 -6.62 -0.42 -37.49
C GLU A 22 -6.42 0.23 -38.87
N GLU A 23 -5.23 0.81 -39.09
CA GLU A 23 -4.83 1.38 -40.36
C GLU A 23 -3.48 0.80 -40.77
N ASN A 24 -3.43 0.09 -41.89
CA ASN A 24 -2.21 -0.52 -42.41
C ASN A 24 -1.47 -1.44 -41.43
N GLY A 25 -2.22 -2.19 -40.60
CA GLY A 25 -1.67 -3.10 -39.59
C GLY A 25 -1.15 -2.40 -38.30
N ILE A 26 -1.47 -1.13 -38.13
CA ILE A 26 -1.13 -0.31 -36.96
C ILE A 26 -2.41 0.18 -36.32
N TYR A 27 -2.52 0.06 -35.01
CA TYR A 27 -3.66 0.59 -34.23
C TYR A 27 -3.44 2.04 -33.88
N LYS A 28 -4.40 2.90 -34.20
CA LYS A 28 -4.42 4.33 -33.86
C LYS A 28 -5.55 4.61 -32.88
N TYR A 29 -5.36 5.62 -32.06
CA TYR A 29 -6.26 6.04 -31.01
C TYR A 29 -6.62 7.51 -31.20
N ASP A 30 -7.90 7.81 -31.35
CA ASP A 30 -8.46 9.16 -31.39
C ASP A 30 -9.81 9.14 -30.67
N LEU A 31 -9.83 9.57 -29.41
CA LEU A 31 -10.98 9.50 -28.53
C LEU A 31 -11.52 10.90 -28.24
N ASP A 32 -12.79 11.10 -28.54
CA ASP A 32 -13.52 12.30 -28.14
C ASP A 32 -13.80 12.31 -26.62
N ALA A 33 -14.39 13.39 -26.12
CA ALA A 33 -14.64 13.57 -24.70
C ALA A 33 -15.57 12.48 -24.11
N ALA A 34 -16.56 12.05 -24.86
CA ALA A 34 -17.48 11.00 -24.40
C ALA A 34 -16.77 9.63 -24.30
N ALA A 35 -15.93 9.30 -25.27
CA ALA A 35 -15.13 8.07 -25.24
C ALA A 35 -14.09 8.09 -24.12
N VAL A 36 -13.45 9.23 -23.85
CA VAL A 36 -12.52 9.39 -22.72
C VAL A 36 -13.25 9.18 -21.39
N GLU A 37 -14.43 9.80 -21.22
CA GLU A 37 -15.23 9.61 -20.00
C GLU A 37 -15.62 8.15 -19.78
N HIS A 38 -15.98 7.43 -20.84
CA HIS A 38 -16.28 5.99 -20.78
C HIS A 38 -15.06 5.15 -20.40
N CYS A 39 -13.84 5.60 -20.73
CA CYS A 39 -12.60 4.90 -20.39
C CYS A 39 -12.08 5.19 -18.98
N LEU A 40 -12.69 6.14 -18.24
CA LEU A 40 -12.26 6.48 -16.89
C LEU A 40 -12.42 5.26 -15.96
N VAL A 41 -11.37 4.93 -15.23
CA VAL A 41 -11.46 3.96 -14.13
C VAL A 41 -12.28 4.59 -13.02
N SER A 42 -13.28 3.90 -12.56
CA SER A 42 -14.33 4.41 -11.66
C SER A 42 -13.86 5.05 -10.34
N SER A 43 -12.61 4.89 -9.97
CA SER A 43 -11.99 5.52 -8.80
C SER A 43 -11.02 6.65 -9.14
N ALA A 44 -11.02 7.09 -10.33
CA ALA A 44 -9.95 7.62 -11.11
C ALA A 44 -9.49 9.03 -10.83
N THR A 45 -9.80 9.58 -9.72
CA THR A 45 -9.08 10.75 -9.28
C THR A 45 -8.13 10.31 -8.17
N HIS A 46 -6.87 10.05 -8.54
CA HIS A 46 -5.84 9.93 -7.52
C HIS A 46 -5.59 11.30 -6.93
N GLU A 47 -5.95 11.46 -5.67
CA GLU A 47 -5.42 12.57 -4.89
C GLU A 47 -3.96 12.21 -4.59
N GLN A 48 -3.05 12.89 -5.25
CA GLN A 48 -1.63 12.77 -4.97
C GLN A 48 -1.22 13.93 -4.08
N ASP A 49 -0.64 13.64 -2.96
CA ASP A 49 0.11 14.63 -2.20
C ASP A 49 1.23 15.16 -3.08
N SER A 50 1.58 16.42 -2.94
CA SER A 50 2.51 17.14 -3.83
C SER A 50 3.72 16.27 -4.19
N ASN A 51 3.88 15.96 -5.46
CA ASN A 51 5.08 15.29 -5.94
C ASN A 51 5.90 16.20 -6.87
N ALA A 52 7.16 15.88 -7.02
CA ALA A 52 8.08 16.70 -7.76
C ALA A 52 7.71 16.84 -9.25
N LEU A 53 7.09 15.82 -9.85
CA LEU A 53 6.67 15.87 -11.26
C LEU A 53 5.56 16.90 -11.47
N PHE A 54 4.52 16.87 -10.64
CA PHE A 54 3.41 17.82 -10.78
C PHE A 54 3.87 19.24 -10.53
N PHE A 55 4.75 19.44 -9.56
CA PHE A 55 5.38 20.72 -9.33
C PHE A 55 6.16 21.21 -10.56
N GLN A 56 6.92 20.34 -11.25
CA GLN A 56 7.64 20.67 -12.46
C GLN A 56 6.70 21.04 -13.62
N ILE A 57 5.58 20.33 -13.75
CA ILE A 57 4.54 20.65 -14.73
C ILE A 57 3.94 22.04 -14.45
N LEU A 58 3.55 22.31 -13.19
CA LEU A 58 3.03 23.63 -12.81
C LEU A 58 4.05 24.74 -13.03
N SER A 59 5.31 24.49 -12.72
CA SER A 59 6.40 25.45 -12.98
C SER A 59 6.58 25.73 -14.48
N GLU A 60 6.37 24.74 -15.34
CA GLU A 60 6.40 24.92 -16.79
C GLU A 60 5.22 25.75 -17.30
N ILE A 61 4.01 25.43 -16.86
CA ILE A 61 2.78 26.15 -17.25
C ILE A 61 2.87 27.63 -16.86
N HIS A 62 3.31 27.93 -15.66
CA HIS A 62 3.31 29.28 -15.11
C HIS A 62 4.66 30.04 -15.27
N GLY A 63 5.56 29.54 -16.13
CA GLY A 63 6.84 30.19 -16.37
C GLY A 63 7.71 30.34 -15.12
N GLY A 64 7.69 29.33 -14.22
CA GLY A 64 8.38 29.34 -12.94
C GLY A 64 7.59 30.00 -11.79
N ARG A 65 6.42 30.55 -12.05
CA ARG A 65 5.50 31.06 -11.03
C ARG A 65 4.34 30.09 -10.88
N TYR A 66 4.10 29.57 -9.70
CA TYR A 66 2.96 28.68 -9.41
C TYR A 66 2.18 29.20 -8.21
N LYS A 67 0.91 28.81 -8.13
CA LYS A 67 0.07 29.12 -6.97
C LYS A 67 0.34 28.10 -5.86
N GLU A 68 0.49 28.55 -4.62
CA GLU A 68 0.67 27.68 -3.44
C GLU A 68 -0.58 26.86 -3.09
N THR A 69 -1.75 27.28 -3.57
CA THR A 69 -3.02 26.58 -3.32
C THR A 69 -3.49 25.87 -4.57
N VAL A 70 -3.74 24.57 -4.44
CA VAL A 70 -4.40 23.77 -5.49
C VAL A 70 -5.89 24.09 -5.48
N THR A 71 -6.36 24.68 -6.56
CA THR A 71 -7.78 24.87 -6.84
C THR A 71 -8.29 23.74 -7.73
N GLU A 72 -9.60 23.55 -7.86
CA GLU A 72 -10.18 22.61 -8.83
C GLU A 72 -9.69 22.91 -10.24
N GLU A 73 -9.60 24.18 -10.62
CA GLU A 73 -9.08 24.64 -11.93
C GLU A 73 -7.66 24.13 -12.20
N VAL A 74 -6.76 24.22 -11.21
CA VAL A 74 -5.37 23.70 -11.35
C VAL A 74 -5.37 22.18 -11.48
N SER A 75 -6.26 21.50 -10.80
CA SER A 75 -6.38 20.04 -10.90
C SER A 75 -6.91 19.61 -12.26
N GLU A 76 -7.83 20.33 -12.86
CA GLU A 76 -8.32 20.10 -14.20
C GLU A 76 -7.24 20.36 -15.25
N GLU A 77 -6.51 21.46 -15.12
CA GLU A 77 -5.38 21.80 -15.98
C GLU A 77 -4.28 20.72 -15.98
N LEU A 78 -3.96 20.16 -14.81
CA LEU A 78 -3.03 19.04 -14.70
C LEU A 78 -3.55 17.76 -15.37
N SER A 79 -4.84 17.49 -15.27
CA SER A 79 -5.48 16.32 -15.88
C SER A 79 -5.42 16.35 -17.41
N ASP A 80 -5.46 17.54 -18.00
CA ASP A 80 -5.26 17.74 -19.43
C ASP A 80 -3.80 17.55 -19.89
N ILE A 81 -2.83 17.59 -18.99
CA ILE A 81 -1.41 17.49 -19.31
C ILE A 81 -0.88 16.10 -19.03
N ILE A 82 -1.32 15.48 -17.94
CA ILE A 82 -0.85 14.15 -17.51
C ILE A 82 -2.01 13.34 -16.96
N PHE A 83 -2.04 12.06 -17.32
CA PHE A 83 -2.97 11.08 -16.76
C PHE A 83 -2.28 9.73 -16.57
N TYR A 84 -2.92 8.82 -15.84
CA TYR A 84 -2.45 7.45 -15.67
C TYR A 84 -3.23 6.51 -16.58
N MET A 85 -2.51 5.64 -17.30
CA MET A 85 -3.09 4.51 -18.03
C MET A 85 -2.91 3.23 -17.20
N ASN A 86 -4.01 2.56 -16.92
CA ASN A 86 -4.03 1.30 -16.18
C ASN A 86 -4.03 0.13 -17.16
N PHE A 87 -2.96 -0.69 -17.11
CA PHE A 87 -2.77 -1.88 -17.93
C PHE A 87 -3.09 -3.17 -17.18
N GLN A 88 -3.87 -3.13 -16.12
CA GLN A 88 -4.25 -4.32 -15.37
C GLN A 88 -4.89 -5.36 -16.30
N LYS A 89 -4.46 -6.60 -16.16
CA LYS A 89 -4.90 -7.74 -17.00
C LYS A 89 -4.63 -7.60 -18.52
N VAL A 90 -3.87 -6.60 -18.97
CA VAL A 90 -3.49 -6.43 -20.39
C VAL A 90 -2.36 -7.37 -20.78
N PHE A 91 -1.41 -7.60 -19.90
CA PHE A 91 -0.19 -8.37 -20.15
C PHE A 91 -0.20 -9.78 -19.53
N ASP A 92 -1.36 -10.28 -19.14
CA ASP A 92 -1.47 -11.65 -18.61
C ASP A 92 -1.15 -12.67 -19.71
N THR A 93 -0.19 -13.56 -19.42
CA THR A 93 0.45 -14.40 -20.45
C THR A 93 0.02 -15.87 -20.41
N ARG A 94 -1.05 -16.20 -19.73
CA ARG A 94 -1.51 -17.58 -19.61
C ARG A 94 -2.15 -18.08 -20.92
N GLY A 95 -1.31 -18.58 -21.81
CA GLY A 95 -1.68 -19.16 -23.09
C GLY A 95 -1.86 -18.07 -24.17
N LEU A 96 -0.90 -17.97 -25.11
CA LEU A 96 -0.97 -17.02 -26.23
C LEU A 96 -2.09 -17.41 -27.19
N ARG A 97 -3.30 -16.95 -26.91
CA ARG A 97 -4.43 -17.01 -27.84
C ARG A 97 -4.35 -15.85 -28.84
N GLN A 98 -4.96 -15.98 -29.99
CA GLN A 98 -4.93 -14.94 -31.04
C GLN A 98 -5.36 -13.56 -30.51
N ARG A 99 -6.39 -13.52 -29.68
CA ARG A 99 -6.88 -12.29 -29.05
C ARG A 99 -5.86 -11.61 -28.16
N GLU A 100 -5.03 -12.37 -27.42
CA GLU A 100 -3.99 -11.81 -26.54
C GLU A 100 -2.85 -11.23 -27.36
N ILE A 101 -2.54 -11.82 -28.50
CA ILE A 101 -1.59 -11.28 -29.47
C ILE A 101 -2.09 -9.94 -30.01
N VAL A 102 -3.37 -9.84 -30.39
CA VAL A 102 -3.99 -8.60 -30.87
C VAL A 102 -4.00 -7.55 -29.77
N ARG A 103 -4.36 -7.92 -28.53
CA ARG A 103 -4.35 -7.02 -27.37
C ARG A 103 -2.95 -6.46 -27.10
N GLN A 104 -1.93 -7.30 -27.14
CA GLN A 104 -0.56 -6.85 -26.95
C GLN A 104 -0.11 -5.92 -28.08
N LYS A 105 -0.49 -6.19 -29.35
CA LYS A 105 -0.23 -5.26 -30.46
C LYS A 105 -0.94 -3.93 -30.30
N LYS A 106 -2.19 -3.94 -29.85
CA LYS A 106 -2.93 -2.70 -29.52
C LYS A 106 -2.20 -1.91 -28.43
N ALA A 107 -1.83 -2.57 -27.31
CA ALA A 107 -1.08 -1.92 -26.25
C ALA A 107 0.30 -1.40 -26.71
N GLU A 108 1.03 -2.15 -27.56
CA GLU A 108 2.30 -1.74 -28.14
C GLU A 108 2.18 -0.45 -28.95
N CYS A 109 1.10 -0.31 -29.71
CA CYS A 109 0.87 0.88 -30.53
C CYS A 109 0.71 2.16 -29.69
N MET A 110 0.29 2.09 -28.42
CA MET A 110 0.23 3.24 -27.52
C MET A 110 1.61 3.82 -27.16
N PHE A 111 2.68 3.02 -27.31
CA PHE A 111 4.06 3.45 -27.01
C PHE A 111 4.78 4.06 -28.18
N ARG A 112 4.19 4.02 -29.37
CA ARG A 112 4.80 4.59 -30.57
C ARG A 112 4.95 6.11 -30.47
N PRO A 113 5.86 6.72 -31.26
CA PRO A 113 6.01 8.18 -31.29
C PRO A 113 4.73 8.92 -31.69
N GLU A 114 3.85 8.29 -32.45
CA GLU A 114 2.55 8.85 -32.85
C GLU A 114 1.62 9.03 -31.61
N GLY A 115 1.85 8.28 -30.54
CA GLY A 115 1.09 8.36 -29.31
C GLY A 115 -0.40 8.06 -29.45
N ILE A 116 -1.20 8.59 -28.53
CA ILE A 116 -2.65 8.50 -28.51
C ILE A 116 -3.25 9.91 -28.51
N VAL A 117 -4.35 10.13 -29.20
CA VAL A 117 -5.08 11.41 -29.23
C VAL A 117 -6.30 11.29 -28.32
N LEU A 118 -6.42 12.15 -27.33
CA LEU A 118 -7.51 12.18 -26.37
C LEU A 118 -8.05 13.60 -26.18
N ASN A 119 -9.35 13.71 -25.96
CA ASN A 119 -10.01 14.97 -25.63
C ASN A 119 -10.57 14.91 -24.21
N PHE A 120 -9.95 15.61 -23.26
CA PHE A 120 -10.45 15.76 -21.87
C PHE A 120 -11.45 16.94 -21.69
N GLY A 121 -11.97 17.50 -22.78
CA GLY A 121 -12.91 18.63 -22.75
C GLY A 121 -12.32 19.95 -23.27
N THR A 122 -10.99 20.06 -23.37
CA THR A 122 -10.28 21.24 -23.86
C THR A 122 -9.89 21.17 -25.34
N GLY A 123 -10.23 20.07 -26.00
CA GLY A 123 -9.89 19.76 -27.39
C GLY A 123 -8.98 18.51 -27.50
N PRO A 124 -8.79 18.00 -28.72
CA PRO A 124 -7.97 16.82 -28.94
C PRO A 124 -6.48 17.17 -28.76
N HIS A 125 -5.80 16.44 -27.88
CA HIS A 125 -4.37 16.56 -27.65
C HIS A 125 -3.69 15.20 -27.81
N ARG A 126 -2.43 15.21 -28.27
CA ARG A 126 -1.60 14.02 -28.39
C ARG A 126 -0.86 13.77 -27.08
N TYR A 127 -0.89 12.51 -26.63
CA TYR A 127 -0.22 12.03 -25.42
C TYR A 127 0.77 10.91 -25.74
N LEU A 128 1.90 10.95 -25.08
CA LEU A 128 2.98 9.99 -25.22
C LEU A 128 3.18 9.21 -23.92
N ALA A 129 3.51 7.92 -24.04
CA ALA A 129 3.89 7.08 -22.90
C ALA A 129 5.11 7.69 -22.19
N PHE A 130 5.03 7.89 -20.86
CA PHE A 130 6.00 8.68 -20.14
C PHE A 130 6.72 7.84 -19.07
N GLU A 131 6.58 8.15 -17.78
CA GLU A 131 7.34 7.56 -16.70
C GLU A 131 6.43 6.85 -15.68
N ARG A 132 7.01 6.03 -14.79
CA ARG A 132 6.30 5.34 -13.73
C ARG A 132 7.13 5.22 -12.46
N SER A 133 6.50 5.27 -11.30
CA SER A 133 7.13 4.90 -10.04
C SER A 133 7.13 3.37 -9.83
N GLY A 134 7.85 2.89 -8.83
CA GLY A 134 7.82 1.48 -8.44
C GLY A 134 6.44 1.00 -8.03
N ASN A 135 5.66 1.84 -7.31
CA ASN A 135 4.29 1.52 -6.92
C ASN A 135 3.35 1.48 -8.13
N MET A 136 3.46 2.44 -9.04
CA MET A 136 2.69 2.42 -10.29
C MET A 136 2.93 1.14 -11.10
N SER A 137 4.18 0.65 -11.14
CA SER A 137 4.50 -0.62 -11.78
C SER A 137 3.77 -1.81 -11.15
N ARG A 138 3.71 -1.87 -9.83
CA ARG A 138 3.00 -2.95 -9.11
C ARG A 138 1.50 -2.92 -9.39
N GLU A 139 0.93 -1.74 -9.59
CA GLU A 139 -0.48 -1.51 -9.89
C GLU A 139 -0.77 -1.49 -11.40
N SER A 140 0.23 -1.82 -12.23
CA SER A 140 0.15 -1.82 -13.70
C SER A 140 -0.20 -0.46 -14.31
N ARG A 141 0.25 0.62 -13.70
CA ARG A 141 0.02 2.01 -14.15
C ARG A 141 1.25 2.63 -14.80
N LEU A 142 1.02 3.41 -15.85
CA LEU A 142 2.01 4.24 -16.54
C LEU A 142 1.43 5.63 -16.73
N SER A 143 2.22 6.69 -16.51
CA SER A 143 1.78 8.03 -16.88
C SER A 143 1.90 8.25 -18.39
N PHE A 144 0.96 9.01 -18.93
CA PHE A 144 0.99 9.57 -20.27
C PHE A 144 0.98 11.08 -20.15
N ILE A 145 1.85 11.74 -20.91
CA ILE A 145 2.00 13.19 -20.87
C ILE A 145 1.73 13.78 -22.26
N ARG A 146 1.13 14.95 -22.28
CA ARG A 146 0.87 15.68 -23.53
C ARG A 146 2.18 16.01 -24.25
N GLU A 147 2.21 15.87 -25.57
CA GLU A 147 3.43 15.91 -26.40
C GLU A 147 4.25 17.19 -26.19
N ASP A 148 3.60 18.34 -26.10
CA ASP A 148 4.24 19.65 -25.88
C ASP A 148 5.01 19.74 -24.55
N PHE A 149 4.59 18.99 -23.52
CA PHE A 149 5.26 18.91 -22.21
C PHE A 149 6.29 17.80 -22.11
N TYR A 150 6.31 16.84 -23.05
CA TYR A 150 7.18 15.68 -22.95
C TYR A 150 8.67 16.05 -22.85
N ALA A 151 9.16 16.85 -23.81
CA ALA A 151 10.58 17.19 -23.86
C ALA A 151 11.02 18.16 -22.74
N PRO A 152 10.28 19.25 -22.41
CA PRO A 152 10.61 20.10 -21.28
C PRO A 152 10.68 19.37 -19.94
N ILE A 153 9.68 18.56 -19.65
CA ILE A 153 9.61 17.85 -18.37
C ILE A 153 10.66 16.74 -18.30
N SER A 154 10.90 16.00 -19.40
CA SER A 154 11.97 15.00 -19.44
C SER A 154 13.34 15.61 -19.13
N LYS A 155 13.67 16.76 -19.71
CA LYS A 155 14.94 17.46 -19.43
C LYS A 155 15.08 17.82 -17.95
N ARG A 156 14.02 18.30 -17.33
CA ARG A 156 14.00 18.66 -15.90
C ARG A 156 14.26 17.43 -15.03
N ILE A 157 13.52 16.33 -15.25
CA ILE A 157 13.67 15.08 -14.48
C ILE A 157 15.07 14.48 -14.70
N MET A 158 15.55 14.49 -15.95
CA MET A 158 16.83 13.91 -16.30
C MET A 158 18.03 14.82 -15.99
N MET A 159 17.82 16.00 -15.40
CA MET A 159 18.90 16.93 -15.01
C MET A 159 19.86 17.24 -16.16
N ASP A 160 19.31 17.47 -17.36
CA ASP A 160 20.09 17.66 -18.59
C ASP A 160 21.09 16.54 -18.93
N LEU A 161 20.90 15.33 -18.41
CA LEU A 161 21.71 14.17 -18.76
C LEU A 161 21.25 13.57 -20.10
N GLU A 162 22.19 13.45 -21.03
CA GLU A 162 21.96 12.81 -22.34
C GLU A 162 22.39 11.34 -22.30
N ILE A 163 21.50 10.50 -21.76
CA ILE A 163 21.75 9.08 -21.62
C ILE A 163 21.53 8.40 -22.99
N LYS A 164 22.60 7.92 -23.61
CA LYS A 164 22.55 7.25 -24.92
C LYS A 164 22.09 5.80 -24.82
N SER A 165 22.49 5.10 -23.76
CA SER A 165 22.17 3.70 -23.55
C SER A 165 22.18 3.36 -22.06
N CYS A 166 21.11 2.71 -21.58
CA CYS A 166 20.97 2.31 -20.17
C CYS A 166 20.06 1.09 -20.05
N GLN A 167 19.96 0.55 -18.86
CA GLN A 167 18.89 -0.39 -18.50
C GLN A 167 17.59 0.41 -18.35
N LEU A 168 16.63 0.22 -19.27
CA LEU A 168 15.40 1.02 -19.29
C LEU A 168 14.55 0.87 -18.02
N SER A 169 14.55 -0.31 -17.42
CA SER A 169 13.87 -0.54 -16.13
C SER A 169 14.46 0.31 -14.99
N LYS A 170 15.80 0.46 -14.95
CA LYS A 170 16.47 1.37 -14.00
C LYS A 170 16.17 2.83 -14.31
N LEU A 171 16.11 3.19 -15.60
CA LEU A 171 15.73 4.55 -16.00
C LEU A 171 14.35 4.91 -15.48
N TYR A 172 13.36 4.03 -15.72
CA TYR A 172 12.01 4.20 -15.18
C TYR A 172 12.01 4.30 -13.65
N ALA A 173 12.76 3.43 -12.97
CA ALA A 173 12.82 3.44 -11.51
C ALA A 173 13.41 4.74 -10.95
N TYR A 174 14.42 5.30 -11.63
CA TYR A 174 15.11 6.50 -11.17
C TYR A 174 14.37 7.79 -11.56
N ASN A 175 13.85 7.88 -12.77
CA ASN A 175 12.97 9.00 -13.16
C ASN A 175 11.68 8.99 -12.35
N GLY A 176 11.15 7.78 -12.06
CA GLY A 176 9.96 7.58 -11.26
C GLY A 176 10.07 8.05 -9.80
N LEU A 177 11.27 8.35 -9.30
CA LEU A 177 11.43 9.01 -7.98
C LEU A 177 10.73 10.37 -7.94
N MET A 178 10.63 11.06 -9.07
CA MET A 178 9.95 12.34 -9.20
C MET A 178 8.42 12.23 -9.16
N LEU A 179 7.88 10.99 -9.30
CA LEU A 179 6.46 10.66 -9.13
C LEU A 179 6.11 10.23 -7.70
N SER A 180 7.07 10.18 -6.79
CA SER A 180 6.83 9.85 -5.39
C SER A 180 6.09 10.98 -4.68
N SER A 181 5.10 10.64 -3.86
CA SER A 181 4.47 11.60 -2.96
C SER A 181 5.46 12.04 -1.88
N GLY A 182 5.45 13.32 -1.53
CA GLY A 182 6.33 13.86 -0.51
C GLY A 182 6.11 15.35 -0.32
N LYS A 183 6.46 15.85 0.84
CA LYS A 183 6.40 17.27 1.13
C LYS A 183 7.63 17.97 0.60
N ARG A 184 7.43 18.97 -0.26
CA ARG A 184 8.49 19.85 -0.77
C ARG A 184 9.00 20.76 0.34
N ILE A 185 10.33 20.84 0.47
CA ILE A 185 11.01 21.70 1.45
C ILE A 185 11.77 22.79 0.70
N GLU A 186 11.54 24.02 1.08
CA GLU A 186 12.13 25.22 0.47
C GLU A 186 12.80 26.11 1.53
N GLY A 187 13.64 27.03 1.08
CA GLY A 187 14.22 28.08 1.93
C GLY A 187 15.39 27.64 2.81
N ILE A 188 15.79 26.38 2.78
CA ILE A 188 16.89 25.86 3.62
C ILE A 188 18.26 25.94 2.95
N GLY A 189 18.36 26.51 1.73
CA GLY A 189 19.62 26.73 1.01
C GLY A 189 20.42 25.48 0.71
N ILE A 190 19.69 24.40 0.34
CA ILE A 190 20.28 23.08 0.04
C ILE A 190 21.31 23.10 -1.10
N GLU A 191 21.18 24.03 -2.01
CA GLU A 191 22.00 24.18 -3.22
C GLU A 191 23.36 24.86 -2.97
N LYS A 192 23.70 25.20 -1.74
CA LYS A 192 25.00 25.84 -1.42
C LYS A 192 26.16 24.86 -1.63
N LYS A 193 27.24 25.35 -2.19
CA LYS A 193 28.47 24.56 -2.42
C LYS A 193 28.97 23.92 -1.12
N HIS A 194 29.46 22.70 -1.21
CA HIS A 194 29.97 21.86 -0.10
C HIS A 194 28.97 21.46 0.98
N ARG A 195 27.74 21.89 0.91
CA ARG A 195 26.74 21.53 1.91
C ARG A 195 26.36 20.05 1.84
N ILE A 196 26.30 19.50 0.64
CA ILE A 196 26.01 18.08 0.38
C ILE A 196 27.17 17.45 -0.38
N ILE A 197 27.69 16.35 0.15
CA ILE A 197 28.75 15.55 -0.50
C ILE A 197 28.25 14.12 -0.72
N VAL A 198 28.86 13.44 -1.68
CA VAL A 198 28.62 12.02 -1.97
C VAL A 198 29.89 11.24 -1.69
N VAL A 199 29.82 10.24 -0.81
CA VAL A 199 30.95 9.39 -0.45
C VAL A 199 30.78 7.95 -0.96
N SER A 200 31.88 7.22 -1.08
CA SER A 200 31.83 5.81 -1.45
C SER A 200 31.16 4.97 -0.37
N ASN A 201 30.40 3.96 -0.79
CA ASN A 201 29.89 2.96 0.16
C ASN A 201 31.05 2.17 0.78
N LEU A 202 30.96 1.90 2.07
CA LEU A 202 31.80 0.92 2.72
C LEU A 202 31.43 -0.48 2.22
N LYS A 203 32.44 -1.27 1.86
CA LYS A 203 32.29 -2.67 1.47
C LYS A 203 33.00 -3.58 2.45
N GLN A 204 32.30 -4.62 2.87
CA GLN A 204 32.84 -5.68 3.73
C GLN A 204 32.77 -7.01 2.98
N LYS A 205 33.58 -7.97 3.40
CA LYS A 205 33.60 -9.32 2.84
C LYS A 205 33.23 -10.31 3.94
N ALA A 206 32.18 -11.09 3.72
CA ALA A 206 31.86 -12.25 4.54
C ALA A 206 32.37 -13.50 3.82
N GLU A 207 33.19 -14.30 4.53
CA GLU A 207 33.83 -15.48 3.97
C GLU A 207 33.11 -16.77 4.37
N PHE A 208 33.16 -17.77 3.47
CA PHE A 208 32.60 -19.10 3.67
C PHE A 208 31.10 -19.13 4.02
N VAL A 209 30.30 -18.24 3.45
CA VAL A 209 28.87 -18.17 3.70
C VAL A 209 28.15 -19.32 3.01
N SER A 210 27.35 -20.06 3.76
CA SER A 210 26.44 -21.08 3.23
C SER A 210 25.24 -20.38 2.60
N ILE A 211 24.97 -20.67 1.34
CA ILE A 211 24.00 -19.96 0.52
C ILE A 211 23.10 -20.93 -0.20
N ILE A 212 21.79 -20.69 -0.11
CA ILE A 212 20.78 -21.22 -1.02
C ILE A 212 20.43 -20.13 -2.02
N THR A 213 20.54 -20.43 -3.28
CA THR A 213 20.21 -19.53 -4.39
C THR A 213 19.47 -20.28 -5.50
N VAL A 214 19.21 -19.62 -6.59
CA VAL A 214 18.66 -20.25 -7.78
C VAL A 214 19.51 -19.95 -9.00
N LYS A 215 19.64 -20.93 -9.89
CA LYS A 215 20.28 -20.77 -11.21
C LYS A 215 19.24 -20.83 -12.29
N ASP A 216 19.38 -20.00 -13.31
CA ASP A 216 18.51 -20.05 -14.46
C ASP A 216 18.86 -21.22 -15.40
N ASP A 217 17.97 -21.52 -16.31
CA ASP A 217 18.14 -22.60 -17.30
C ASP A 217 19.03 -22.19 -18.50
N GLY A 218 19.64 -20.99 -18.47
CA GLY A 218 20.42 -20.42 -19.55
C GLY A 218 19.58 -19.96 -20.75
N SER A 219 18.27 -20.09 -20.69
CA SER A 219 17.35 -19.62 -21.74
C SER A 219 17.24 -18.09 -21.72
N ASN A 220 16.88 -17.50 -22.86
CA ASN A 220 16.51 -16.10 -22.96
C ASN A 220 14.99 -15.90 -22.80
N SER A 221 14.28 -16.88 -22.26
CA SER A 221 12.83 -16.81 -22.05
C SER A 221 12.49 -15.75 -20.99
N ASN A 222 11.27 -15.21 -21.06
CA ASN A 222 10.71 -14.36 -20.02
C ASN A 222 9.18 -14.66 -19.98
N PRO A 223 8.65 -15.28 -18.95
CA PRO A 223 9.31 -15.63 -17.69
C PRO A 223 10.39 -16.72 -17.83
N ARG A 224 11.38 -16.70 -16.91
CA ARG A 224 12.54 -17.58 -16.91
C ARG A 224 12.46 -18.65 -15.82
N LYS A 225 12.81 -19.89 -16.13
CA LYS A 225 12.87 -20.96 -15.15
C LYS A 225 14.12 -20.87 -14.29
N PHE A 226 13.97 -21.20 -13.01
CA PHE A 226 15.02 -21.20 -12.02
C PHE A 226 14.99 -22.49 -11.21
N TYR A 227 16.18 -23.00 -10.89
CA TYR A 227 16.37 -24.24 -10.14
C TYR A 227 17.20 -23.97 -8.89
N ARG A 228 16.84 -24.59 -7.77
CA ARG A 228 17.55 -24.51 -6.48
C ARG A 228 19.01 -24.91 -6.62
N ASP A 229 19.88 -24.09 -6.08
CA ASP A 229 21.31 -24.34 -5.99
C ASP A 229 21.80 -24.04 -4.57
N GLU A 230 22.75 -24.82 -4.09
CA GLU A 230 23.32 -24.66 -2.75
C GLU A 230 24.84 -24.61 -2.88
N THR A 231 25.46 -23.64 -2.26
CA THR A 231 26.89 -23.40 -2.39
C THR A 231 27.46 -22.68 -1.15
N ILE A 232 28.75 -22.80 -0.96
CA ILE A 232 29.50 -22.02 0.04
C ILE A 232 30.41 -21.08 -0.74
N LYS A 233 30.28 -19.79 -0.50
CA LYS A 233 31.15 -18.80 -1.15
C LYS A 233 31.28 -17.53 -0.31
N ASP A 234 32.30 -16.77 -0.66
CA ASP A 234 32.47 -15.42 -0.14
C ASP A 234 31.47 -14.47 -0.78
N ILE A 235 30.91 -13.57 0.01
CA ILE A 235 30.01 -12.53 -0.46
C ILE A 235 30.54 -11.13 -0.08
N ASN A 236 30.29 -10.15 -0.94
CA ASN A 236 30.57 -8.75 -0.63
C ASN A 236 29.31 -8.08 -0.13
N ILE A 237 29.38 -7.49 1.05
CA ILE A 237 28.34 -6.70 1.69
C ILE A 237 28.56 -5.23 1.31
N THR A 238 27.51 -4.55 0.86
CA THR A 238 27.51 -3.10 0.71
C THR A 238 26.85 -2.51 1.95
N CYS A 239 27.69 -2.06 2.90
CA CYS A 239 27.23 -1.41 4.11
C CYS A 239 26.60 -0.05 3.75
N PHE A 240 25.55 0.36 4.49
CA PHE A 240 24.89 1.65 4.32
C PHE A 240 24.27 1.85 2.93
N ASP A 241 23.74 0.78 2.32
CA ASP A 241 23.08 0.87 1.00
C ASP A 241 21.78 1.70 1.10
N GLY A 242 21.84 2.93 0.58
CA GLY A 242 20.70 3.86 0.64
C GLY A 242 20.62 4.72 1.90
N GLU A 243 21.67 4.74 2.73
CA GLU A 243 21.75 5.48 3.98
C GLU A 243 22.79 6.58 3.94
N GLY A 244 22.54 7.68 4.64
CA GLY A 244 23.42 8.82 4.78
C GLY A 244 23.17 9.59 6.07
N LEU A 245 23.91 10.66 6.27
CA LEU A 245 23.91 11.46 7.50
C LEU A 245 23.49 12.91 7.22
N ILE A 246 22.83 13.52 8.19
CA ILE A 246 22.51 14.94 8.21
C ILE A 246 23.04 15.55 9.50
N SER A 247 23.68 16.75 9.42
CA SER A 247 24.14 17.44 10.62
C SER A 247 22.96 17.90 11.47
N ARG A 248 23.18 17.97 12.77
CA ARG A 248 22.14 18.33 13.73
C ARG A 248 21.50 19.67 13.41
N GLU A 249 22.30 20.68 13.14
CA GLU A 249 21.79 22.02 12.85
C GLU A 249 20.94 22.03 11.57
N TYR A 250 21.34 21.24 10.57
CA TYR A 250 20.59 21.21 9.31
C TYR A 250 19.36 20.30 9.38
N ALA A 251 19.38 19.29 10.24
CA ALA A 251 18.19 18.49 10.57
C ALA A 251 17.12 19.36 11.24
N GLU A 252 17.51 20.23 12.17
CA GLU A 252 16.60 21.22 12.76
C GLU A 252 15.97 22.15 11.70
N ASP A 253 16.78 22.69 10.79
CA ASP A 253 16.28 23.55 9.69
C ASP A 253 15.30 22.80 8.79
N LEU A 254 15.64 21.56 8.44
CA LEU A 254 14.84 20.67 7.61
C LEU A 254 13.48 20.33 8.27
N ASP A 255 13.51 19.95 9.53
CA ASP A 255 12.32 19.54 10.28
C ASP A 255 11.40 20.72 10.59
N ARG A 256 11.95 21.87 10.95
CA ARG A 256 11.17 23.12 11.11
C ARG A 256 10.48 23.53 9.81
N ALA A 257 11.14 23.38 8.68
CA ALA A 257 10.52 23.60 7.36
C ALA A 257 9.48 22.52 7.03
N TYR A 258 9.66 21.32 7.56
CA TYR A 258 8.73 20.21 7.37
C TYR A 258 7.46 20.35 8.24
N CYS A 259 7.59 20.48 9.55
CA CYS A 259 6.46 20.43 10.48
C CYS A 259 6.31 21.68 11.39
N GLY A 260 7.24 22.62 11.35
CA GLY A 260 7.25 23.84 12.19
C GLY A 260 8.06 23.69 13.47
N GLU A 261 8.44 22.50 13.86
CA GLU A 261 9.16 22.15 15.09
C GLU A 261 10.30 21.18 14.75
N HIS A 262 11.20 20.92 15.69
CA HIS A 262 12.19 19.87 15.55
C HIS A 262 11.83 18.71 16.47
N ILE A 263 11.25 17.66 15.88
CA ILE A 263 10.76 16.47 16.59
C ILE A 263 11.22 15.15 15.94
N HIS A 264 11.70 15.19 14.69
CA HIS A 264 12.15 14.02 13.98
C HIS A 264 13.68 14.00 13.85
N SER A 265 14.25 12.81 13.94
CA SER A 265 15.71 12.61 13.86
C SER A 265 16.14 11.81 12.63
N SER A 266 15.19 11.30 11.85
CA SER A 266 15.49 10.56 10.62
C SER A 266 14.49 10.93 9.53
N PHE A 267 14.99 11.09 8.30
CA PHE A 267 14.25 11.64 7.17
C PHE A 267 14.45 10.79 5.93
N GLN A 268 13.37 10.25 5.38
CA GLN A 268 13.42 9.62 4.07
C GLN A 268 13.24 10.68 2.99
N ILE A 269 14.27 10.90 2.20
CA ILE A 269 14.32 11.98 1.22
C ILE A 269 14.16 11.54 -0.22
N ARG A 270 13.71 12.49 -1.07
CA ARG A 270 13.75 12.40 -2.52
C ARG A 270 14.27 13.70 -3.13
N MET A 271 15.16 13.57 -4.10
CA MET A 271 15.57 14.60 -5.05
C MET A 271 15.74 13.94 -6.41
N PRO A 272 15.96 14.66 -7.51
CA PRO A 272 16.30 14.01 -8.77
C PRO A 272 17.47 13.04 -8.59
N TYR A 273 17.23 11.76 -8.89
CA TYR A 273 18.21 10.67 -8.73
C TYR A 273 18.71 10.40 -7.30
N VAL A 274 18.16 11.03 -6.28
CA VAL A 274 18.51 10.77 -4.88
C VAL A 274 17.32 10.14 -4.16
N LYS A 275 17.60 9.01 -3.50
CA LYS A 275 16.64 8.28 -2.64
C LYS A 275 17.39 7.69 -1.46
N GLY A 276 16.88 7.85 -0.26
CA GLY A 276 17.39 7.15 0.92
C GLY A 276 17.01 7.81 2.23
N MET A 277 17.54 7.25 3.30
CA MET A 277 17.41 7.78 4.66
C MET A 277 18.56 8.72 4.98
N LEU A 278 18.26 9.78 5.74
CA LEU A 278 19.22 10.61 6.43
C LEU A 278 18.96 10.50 7.93
N HIS A 279 20.01 10.17 8.69
CA HIS A 279 19.95 10.16 10.15
C HIS A 279 20.68 11.38 10.70
N GLU A 280 20.06 12.03 11.68
CA GLU A 280 20.68 13.16 12.37
C GLU A 280 21.86 12.69 13.21
N VAL A 281 23.04 13.30 12.96
CA VAL A 281 24.27 12.97 13.66
C VAL A 281 25.13 14.19 13.82
N ASP A 282 25.65 14.40 15.02
CA ASP A 282 26.69 15.44 15.24
C ASP A 282 28.05 14.95 14.74
N PHE A 283 28.13 14.67 13.42
CA PHE A 283 29.39 14.25 12.79
C PHE A 283 30.43 15.35 12.78
N LYS A 284 30.03 16.62 12.88
CA LYS A 284 31.00 17.75 12.97
C LYS A 284 31.80 17.67 14.25
N ASP A 285 31.16 17.36 15.39
CA ASP A 285 31.87 17.13 16.66
C ASP A 285 32.73 15.87 16.61
N PHE A 286 32.20 14.76 16.04
CA PHE A 286 32.97 13.52 15.86
C PHE A 286 34.27 13.77 15.10
N PHE A 287 34.20 14.39 13.91
CA PHE A 287 35.37 14.66 13.09
C PHE A 287 36.34 15.67 13.73
N ARG A 288 35.83 16.67 14.41
CA ARG A 288 36.63 17.60 15.19
C ARG A 288 37.48 16.90 16.26
N ARG A 289 36.83 16.01 17.02
CA ARG A 289 37.51 15.20 18.07
C ARG A 289 38.57 14.28 17.50
N HIS A 290 38.41 13.82 16.27
CA HIS A 290 39.36 12.93 15.59
C HIS A 290 40.32 13.68 14.67
N ASN A 291 40.45 15.01 14.83
CA ASN A 291 41.36 15.89 14.04
C ASN A 291 41.17 15.77 12.51
N VAL A 292 39.90 15.52 12.08
CA VAL A 292 39.54 15.44 10.65
C VAL A 292 38.87 16.76 10.26
N HIS A 293 39.54 17.51 9.37
CA HIS A 293 39.07 18.82 8.94
C HIS A 293 38.44 18.84 7.56
N TYR A 294 38.69 17.82 6.75
CA TYR A 294 38.24 17.69 5.38
C TYR A 294 37.77 16.28 5.12
N ILE A 295 36.69 16.12 4.32
CA ILE A 295 36.26 14.84 3.80
C ILE A 295 36.37 14.88 2.27
N LYS A 296 36.88 13.82 1.67
CA LYS A 296 36.93 13.65 0.21
C LYS A 296 35.66 13.01 -0.28
N ASP A 297 35.07 13.60 -1.31
CA ASP A 297 33.96 13.00 -2.01
C ASP A 297 34.38 11.87 -2.96
N VAL A 298 33.40 11.20 -3.57
CA VAL A 298 33.66 10.10 -4.52
C VAL A 298 34.37 10.52 -5.80
N TRP A 299 34.42 11.80 -6.13
CA TRP A 299 35.18 12.36 -7.25
C TRP A 299 36.59 12.87 -6.84
N GLY A 300 36.92 12.77 -5.54
CA GLY A 300 38.22 13.17 -4.98
C GLY A 300 38.33 14.66 -4.62
N GLU A 301 37.22 15.43 -4.65
CA GLU A 301 37.21 16.82 -4.17
C GLU A 301 37.16 16.82 -2.63
N SER A 302 37.98 17.67 -2.01
CA SER A 302 38.05 17.83 -0.56
C SER A 302 37.06 18.91 -0.08
N HIS A 303 36.23 18.59 0.88
CA HIS A 303 35.23 19.48 1.44
C HIS A 303 35.51 19.76 2.93
N PRO A 304 35.51 21.03 3.39
CA PRO A 304 35.70 21.35 4.79
C PRO A 304 34.55 20.79 5.62
N VAL A 305 34.82 20.00 6.64
CA VAL A 305 33.78 19.37 7.51
C VAL A 305 32.78 20.39 8.03
N LYS A 306 33.21 21.56 8.45
CA LYS A 306 32.34 22.64 8.96
C LYS A 306 31.30 23.14 7.96
N SER A 307 31.50 22.92 6.64
CA SER A 307 30.55 23.34 5.59
C SER A 307 29.64 22.20 5.11
N ILE A 308 29.90 20.99 5.57
CA ILE A 308 29.09 19.81 5.20
C ILE A 308 27.87 19.73 6.14
N ASP A 309 26.71 19.58 5.56
CA ASP A 309 25.48 19.35 6.30
C ASP A 309 24.82 17.99 5.98
N ILE A 310 25.05 17.46 4.78
CA ILE A 310 24.55 16.13 4.37
C ILE A 310 25.70 15.33 3.75
N ILE A 311 25.84 14.10 4.20
CA ILE A 311 26.73 13.09 3.63
C ILE A 311 25.87 12.00 3.01
N LEU A 312 25.83 11.94 1.67
CA LEU A 312 25.16 10.90 0.91
C LEU A 312 26.14 9.79 0.55
N THR A 313 25.67 8.55 0.48
CA THR A 313 26.41 7.46 -0.15
C THR A 313 26.15 7.39 -1.66
N VAL A 314 27.05 6.77 -2.42
CA VAL A 314 26.85 6.51 -3.86
C VAL A 314 25.58 5.70 -4.12
N SER A 315 25.19 4.81 -3.20
CA SER A 315 23.96 4.04 -3.33
C SER A 315 22.70 4.88 -3.22
N GLN A 316 22.73 6.00 -2.51
CA GLN A 316 21.64 6.98 -2.50
C GLN A 316 21.59 7.78 -3.80
N PHE A 317 22.73 8.14 -4.37
CA PHE A 317 22.82 8.92 -5.59
C PHE A 317 22.82 8.03 -6.85
N LYS A 318 21.63 7.68 -7.33
CA LYS A 318 21.44 6.71 -8.42
C LYS A 318 22.04 7.13 -9.78
N ALA A 319 22.27 8.43 -9.99
CA ALA A 319 22.85 8.94 -11.24
C ALA A 319 24.39 8.97 -11.26
N TYR A 320 25.10 8.52 -10.22
CA TYR A 320 26.57 8.58 -10.17
C TYR A 320 27.25 8.02 -11.43
N GLY A 321 26.86 6.80 -11.85
CA GLY A 321 27.40 6.18 -13.05
C GLY A 321 27.05 6.96 -14.33
N TRP A 322 25.81 7.47 -14.44
CA TRP A 322 25.38 8.22 -15.63
C TRP A 322 26.03 9.59 -15.75
N LEU A 323 26.29 10.27 -14.62
CA LEU A 323 27.10 11.50 -14.62
C LEU A 323 28.48 11.24 -15.21
N ASN A 324 29.14 10.18 -14.74
CA ASN A 324 30.46 9.80 -15.24
C ASN A 324 30.44 9.42 -16.75
N ASP A 325 29.42 8.63 -17.16
CA ASP A 325 29.22 8.24 -18.58
C ASP A 325 28.99 9.47 -19.47
N CYS A 326 28.31 10.51 -18.96
CA CYS A 326 28.09 11.78 -19.63
C CYS A 326 29.23 12.77 -19.47
N ARG A 327 30.36 12.40 -18.82
CA ARG A 327 31.49 13.27 -18.49
C ARG A 327 31.08 14.53 -17.71
N LYS A 328 30.06 14.41 -16.87
CA LYS A 328 29.57 15.43 -15.95
C LYS A 328 29.99 15.11 -14.52
N ARG A 329 29.99 16.13 -13.66
CA ARG A 329 30.37 16.03 -12.25
C ARG A 329 29.25 16.53 -11.34
N TRP A 330 29.45 16.42 -10.04
CA TRP A 330 28.55 16.89 -9.00
C TRP A 330 28.10 18.35 -9.17
N ARG A 331 29.02 19.21 -9.65
CA ARG A 331 28.72 20.61 -9.97
C ARG A 331 27.65 20.74 -11.04
N ASP A 332 27.72 19.94 -12.11
CA ASP A 332 26.75 19.99 -13.21
C ASP A 332 25.37 19.56 -12.75
N TYR A 333 25.28 18.60 -11.79
CA TYR A 333 24.04 18.24 -11.15
C TYR A 333 23.42 19.43 -10.40
N TRP A 334 24.20 20.18 -9.62
CA TRP A 334 23.69 21.34 -8.87
C TRP A 334 23.36 22.51 -9.79
N ASP A 335 24.04 22.71 -10.88
CA ASP A 335 23.68 23.71 -11.88
C ASP A 335 22.33 23.43 -12.52
N ALA A 336 22.03 22.14 -12.83
CA ALA A 336 20.73 21.71 -13.30
C ALA A 336 19.66 21.79 -12.20
N PHE A 337 20.00 21.42 -10.96
CA PHE A 337 19.10 21.50 -9.81
C PHE A 337 18.58 22.93 -9.60
N LYS A 338 19.46 23.92 -9.63
CA LYS A 338 19.12 25.34 -9.54
C LYS A 338 18.34 25.82 -10.77
N LYS A 339 18.81 25.47 -11.97
CA LYS A 339 18.17 25.84 -13.24
C LYS A 339 16.70 25.45 -13.28
N TYR A 340 16.37 24.28 -12.77
CA TYR A 340 15.00 23.74 -12.80
C TYR A 340 14.22 23.94 -11.52
N ASN A 341 14.73 24.71 -10.58
CA ASN A 341 14.09 25.00 -9.29
C ASN A 341 13.66 23.71 -8.56
N HIS A 342 14.57 22.73 -8.51
CA HIS A 342 14.35 21.52 -7.73
C HIS A 342 14.47 21.80 -6.24
N ALA A 343 13.93 20.89 -5.42
CA ALA A 343 13.99 20.95 -3.97
C ALA A 343 14.19 19.53 -3.39
N ILE A 344 14.44 19.47 -2.10
CA ILE A 344 14.35 18.23 -1.34
C ILE A 344 12.88 17.95 -1.01
N TYR A 345 12.48 16.69 -1.10
CA TYR A 345 11.16 16.18 -0.71
C TYR A 345 11.34 15.18 0.42
N ILE A 346 10.57 15.33 1.48
CA ILE A 346 10.48 14.36 2.59
C ILE A 346 9.28 13.46 2.32
N THR A 347 9.54 12.15 2.24
CA THR A 347 8.51 11.12 1.97
C THR A 347 8.12 10.35 3.22
N ASN A 348 9.00 10.28 4.22
CA ASN A 348 8.76 9.68 5.52
C ASN A 348 9.71 10.27 6.57
N VAL A 349 9.34 10.19 7.83
CA VAL A 349 10.14 10.66 8.97
C VAL A 349 10.10 9.64 10.10
N SER A 350 11.03 9.74 11.05
CA SER A 350 11.03 8.94 12.28
C SER A 350 9.78 9.19 13.11
N LYS A 351 9.39 8.21 13.90
CA LYS A 351 8.35 8.38 14.92
C LYS A 351 8.86 9.26 16.05
N GLU A 352 7.95 9.98 16.68
CA GLU A 352 8.26 10.77 17.86
C GLU A 352 8.61 9.91 19.08
N LYS A 353 7.97 8.76 19.21
CA LYS A 353 8.17 7.82 20.33
C LYS A 353 8.16 6.37 19.86
N PRO A 354 8.97 5.51 20.49
CA PRO A 354 8.92 4.07 20.25
C PRO A 354 7.56 3.47 20.61
N GLU A 355 7.18 2.39 19.92
CA GLU A 355 6.00 1.60 20.26
C GLU A 355 6.41 0.44 21.20
N SER A 356 5.49 -0.03 22.03
CA SER A 356 5.68 -1.20 22.88
C SER A 356 5.05 -2.47 22.32
N LEU A 357 4.15 -2.33 21.34
CA LEU A 357 3.45 -3.43 20.68
C LEU A 357 3.55 -3.29 19.17
N THR A 358 3.81 -4.40 18.50
CA THR A 358 3.78 -4.49 17.04
C THR A 358 2.80 -5.53 16.57
N GLN A 359 2.27 -5.36 15.35
CA GLN A 359 1.35 -6.32 14.74
C GLN A 359 2.13 -7.38 13.94
N LEU A 360 1.95 -8.65 14.27
CA LEU A 360 2.55 -9.76 13.54
C LEU A 360 2.07 -9.84 12.10
N ASN A 361 2.91 -10.43 11.27
CA ASN A 361 2.51 -10.95 9.97
C ASN A 361 2.14 -12.44 10.11
N TYR A 362 1.02 -12.83 9.53
CA TYR A 362 0.57 -14.22 9.49
C TYR A 362 1.60 -15.19 8.88
N GLN A 363 2.45 -14.72 8.00
CA GLN A 363 3.51 -15.52 7.37
C GLN A 363 4.53 -15.99 8.39
N PHE A 364 4.93 -15.14 9.33
CA PHE A 364 5.83 -15.49 10.39
C PHE A 364 5.26 -16.59 11.30
N LEU A 365 3.98 -16.50 11.65
CA LEU A 365 3.31 -17.54 12.45
C LEU A 365 3.31 -18.92 11.78
N ALA A 366 3.35 -18.95 10.44
CA ALA A 366 3.41 -20.21 9.70
C ALA A 366 4.83 -20.82 9.65
N THR A 367 5.87 -20.07 10.00
CA THR A 367 7.27 -20.54 9.99
C THR A 367 7.73 -21.02 11.36
N VAL A 368 7.09 -20.59 12.44
CA VAL A 368 7.44 -20.99 13.80
C VAL A 368 6.60 -22.20 14.25
N SER A 369 7.24 -23.16 14.95
CA SER A 369 6.56 -24.31 15.57
C SER A 369 6.12 -23.93 16.97
N ILE A 370 4.88 -23.42 17.09
CA ILE A 370 4.27 -23.06 18.37
C ILE A 370 3.47 -24.25 18.87
N GLN A 371 3.71 -24.69 20.08
CA GLN A 371 2.91 -25.74 20.71
C GLN A 371 1.59 -25.16 21.24
N PRO A 372 0.50 -25.97 21.31
CA PRO A 372 -0.79 -25.49 21.77
C PRO A 372 -0.76 -24.85 23.17
N GLU A 373 0.00 -25.46 24.09
CA GLU A 373 0.18 -24.97 25.46
C GLU A 373 0.95 -23.64 25.56
N GLU A 374 1.89 -23.39 24.67
CA GLU A 374 2.63 -22.13 24.60
C GLU A 374 1.77 -21.02 24.00
N PHE A 375 0.96 -21.38 23.01
CA PHE A 375 0.09 -20.42 22.33
C PHE A 375 -1.04 -19.91 23.23
N ARG A 376 -1.65 -20.84 23.96
CA ARG A 376 -2.72 -20.57 24.91
C ARG A 376 -2.74 -21.65 25.98
N PRO A 377 -2.16 -21.39 27.15
CA PRO A 377 -2.09 -22.37 28.22
C PRO A 377 -3.47 -22.96 28.56
N ALA A 378 -3.52 -24.29 28.64
CA ALA A 378 -4.77 -25.02 28.86
C ALA A 378 -5.37 -24.79 30.25
N ASP A 379 -4.55 -24.38 31.22
CA ASP A 379 -4.93 -24.13 32.60
C ASP A 379 -5.42 -22.69 32.85
N LEU A 380 -5.53 -21.89 31.82
CA LEU A 380 -6.21 -20.59 31.94
C LEU A 380 -7.67 -20.81 32.35
N PRO A 381 -8.13 -20.12 33.41
CA PRO A 381 -9.52 -20.19 33.83
C PRO A 381 -10.46 -19.97 32.64
N GLY A 382 -11.38 -20.91 32.44
CA GLY A 382 -12.30 -20.89 31.31
C GLY A 382 -13.23 -19.69 31.37
N GLY A 383 -13.07 -18.78 30.42
CA GLY A 383 -13.95 -17.64 30.29
C GLY A 383 -13.18 -16.40 29.85
N TRP A 384 -13.73 -15.70 28.88
CA TRP A 384 -13.24 -14.45 28.36
C TRP A 384 -13.48 -13.24 29.31
N ASP A 385 -14.04 -13.50 30.49
CA ASP A 385 -14.40 -12.46 31.47
C ASP A 385 -13.26 -12.14 32.45
N HIS A 386 -12.15 -12.85 32.39
CA HIS A 386 -10.99 -12.57 33.22
C HIS A 386 -10.28 -11.29 32.79
N SER A 387 -10.04 -10.40 33.72
CA SER A 387 -9.18 -9.25 33.50
C SER A 387 -7.76 -9.78 33.19
N PRO A 388 -7.20 -9.46 32.03
CA PRO A 388 -5.85 -9.86 31.71
C PRO A 388 -4.79 -9.29 32.64
N ALA A 389 -5.14 -8.31 33.49
CA ALA A 389 -4.25 -7.72 34.48
C ALA A 389 -3.84 -8.71 35.58
N ASP A 390 -4.66 -9.73 35.85
CA ASP A 390 -4.43 -10.66 36.94
C ASP A 390 -3.62 -11.90 36.52
N ASP A 391 -3.29 -12.05 35.22
CA ASP A 391 -2.58 -13.21 34.72
C ASP A 391 -1.16 -12.84 34.28
N GLU A 392 -0.19 -13.21 35.07
CA GLU A 392 1.23 -12.99 34.79
C GLU A 392 1.76 -13.83 33.59
N ARG A 393 0.96 -14.80 33.12
CA ARG A 393 1.34 -15.65 32.00
C ARG A 393 1.23 -14.90 30.69
N ASN A 394 2.29 -15.00 29.92
CA ASN A 394 2.40 -14.37 28.63
C ASN A 394 2.01 -15.35 27.52
N TRP A 395 0.83 -15.16 26.90
CA TRP A 395 0.42 -15.94 25.74
C TRP A 395 0.22 -15.05 24.51
N LEU A 396 0.41 -15.63 23.35
CA LEU A 396 0.53 -14.91 22.08
C LEU A 396 -0.68 -14.06 21.69
N THR A 397 -1.89 -14.42 22.09
CA THR A 397 -3.12 -13.71 21.74
C THR A 397 -3.50 -12.61 22.73
N LYS A 398 -2.88 -12.58 23.91
CA LYS A 398 -3.26 -11.74 25.08
C LYS A 398 -3.43 -10.27 24.71
N ALA A 399 -2.42 -9.68 24.08
CA ALA A 399 -2.45 -8.24 23.77
C ALA A 399 -3.58 -7.88 22.77
N THR A 400 -3.84 -8.75 21.78
CA THR A 400 -4.92 -8.54 20.80
C THR A 400 -6.30 -8.69 21.45
N GLU A 401 -6.46 -9.66 22.31
CA GLU A 401 -7.70 -9.89 23.08
C GLU A 401 -7.98 -8.74 24.03
N GLN A 402 -6.93 -8.26 24.72
CA GLN A 402 -7.01 -7.09 25.59
C GLN A 402 -7.40 -5.83 24.82
N GLN A 403 -6.79 -5.59 23.65
CA GLN A 403 -7.16 -4.46 22.79
C GLN A 403 -8.64 -4.52 22.40
N TYR A 404 -9.12 -5.73 22.00
CA TYR A 404 -10.51 -5.92 21.65
C TYR A 404 -11.44 -5.67 22.84
N TYR A 405 -11.12 -6.23 24.01
CA TYR A 405 -11.86 -6.07 25.24
C TYR A 405 -11.94 -4.59 25.63
N ASN A 406 -10.80 -3.90 25.68
CA ASN A 406 -10.74 -2.47 26.02
C ASN A 406 -11.60 -1.61 25.09
N LEU A 407 -11.52 -1.85 23.78
CA LEU A 407 -12.33 -1.13 22.80
C LEU A 407 -13.84 -1.39 22.98
N ARG A 408 -14.22 -2.56 23.46
CA ARG A 408 -15.61 -2.93 23.66
C ARG A 408 -16.17 -2.49 24.99
N ARG A 409 -15.37 -2.47 26.05
CA ARG A 409 -15.83 -2.30 27.45
C ARG A 409 -15.20 -1.15 28.20
N ASP A 410 -13.95 -0.86 28.01
CA ASP A 410 -13.25 0.20 28.75
C ASP A 410 -13.57 1.59 28.20
N LYS A 411 -14.07 2.49 29.05
CA LYS A 411 -14.47 3.83 28.67
C LYS A 411 -13.27 4.72 28.33
N ASN A 412 -12.17 4.56 29.06
CA ASN A 412 -10.97 5.37 28.87
C ASN A 412 -10.29 5.00 27.57
N SER A 413 -10.03 3.72 27.31
CA SER A 413 -9.45 3.25 26.05
C SER A 413 -10.30 3.62 24.83
N ARG A 414 -11.63 3.57 24.95
CA ARG A 414 -12.55 4.03 23.89
C ARG A 414 -12.44 5.53 23.62
N ARG A 415 -12.17 6.32 24.64
CA ARG A 415 -11.95 7.76 24.52
C ARG A 415 -10.57 8.05 23.91
N GLU A 416 -9.54 7.41 24.39
CA GLU A 416 -8.16 7.54 23.91
C GLU A 416 -8.03 7.21 22.44
N PHE A 417 -8.71 6.15 21.96
CA PHE A 417 -8.77 5.79 20.54
C PHE A 417 -9.09 6.97 19.60
N PHE A 418 -9.96 7.90 20.03
CA PHE A 418 -10.26 9.10 19.27
C PHE A 418 -9.25 10.21 19.52
N LEU A 419 -8.82 10.40 20.78
CA LEU A 419 -7.92 11.49 21.16
C LEU A 419 -6.54 11.38 20.53
N GLU A 420 -6.07 10.19 20.20
CA GLU A 420 -4.84 9.95 19.43
C GLU A 420 -4.80 10.75 18.12
N SER A 421 -5.96 11.03 17.52
CA SER A 421 -6.04 11.82 16.29
C SER A 421 -5.60 13.27 16.46
N LEU A 422 -5.58 13.81 17.68
CA LEU A 422 -5.14 15.20 17.95
C LEU A 422 -3.62 15.34 17.89
N SER A 423 -2.89 14.27 18.16
CA SER A 423 -1.42 14.24 18.17
C SER A 423 -0.82 13.71 16.88
N LYS A 424 -1.64 13.22 15.93
CA LYS A 424 -1.13 12.70 14.66
C LYS A 424 -0.57 13.83 13.78
N PRO A 425 0.72 13.77 13.39
CA PRO A 425 1.28 14.77 12.49
C PRO A 425 0.56 14.77 11.15
N GLY A 426 0.32 15.96 10.59
CA GLY A 426 -0.29 16.13 9.28
C GLY A 426 -1.81 15.94 9.20
N ILE A 427 -2.50 15.67 10.30
CA ILE A 427 -3.96 15.59 10.27
C ILE A 427 -4.56 16.99 10.10
N SER A 428 -5.45 17.15 9.15
CA SER A 428 -6.15 18.41 8.93
C SER A 428 -7.10 18.73 10.08
N ARG A 429 -7.09 19.99 10.56
CA ARG A 429 -8.06 20.47 11.57
C ARG A 429 -9.50 20.47 11.07
N HIS A 430 -9.70 20.33 9.75
CA HIS A 430 -11.01 20.21 9.11
C HIS A 430 -11.41 18.76 8.86
N SER A 431 -10.52 17.81 9.15
CA SER A 431 -10.86 16.38 9.02
C SER A 431 -11.90 15.97 10.06
N LYS A 432 -12.75 15.03 9.68
CA LYS A 432 -13.77 14.48 10.57
C LYS A 432 -13.15 13.85 11.83
N GLU A 433 -12.02 13.19 11.66
CA GLU A 433 -11.28 12.53 12.74
C GLU A 433 -10.79 13.56 13.78
N TYR A 434 -10.19 14.66 13.32
CA TYR A 434 -9.75 15.73 14.22
C TYR A 434 -10.93 16.39 14.96
N ILE A 435 -12.00 16.73 14.23
CA ILE A 435 -13.20 17.35 14.82
C ILE A 435 -13.83 16.41 15.86
N MET A 436 -13.94 15.11 15.57
CA MET A 436 -14.45 14.14 16.53
C MET A 436 -13.58 14.09 17.79
N ALA A 437 -12.27 14.08 17.65
CA ALA A 437 -11.35 14.10 18.77
C ALA A 437 -11.46 15.40 19.60
N ALA A 438 -11.52 16.56 18.93
CA ALA A 438 -11.67 17.87 19.59
C ALA A 438 -13.00 17.98 20.35
N VAL A 439 -14.10 17.55 19.75
CA VAL A 439 -15.43 17.50 20.40
C VAL A 439 -15.40 16.58 21.62
N LEU A 440 -14.79 15.39 21.49
CA LEU A 440 -14.71 14.42 22.58
C LEU A 440 -13.79 14.88 23.72
N LYS A 441 -12.71 15.60 23.40
CA LYS A 441 -11.84 16.25 24.38
C LYS A 441 -12.62 17.26 25.21
N LYS A 442 -13.48 18.05 24.53
CA LYS A 442 -14.31 19.09 25.16
C LYS A 442 -15.47 18.50 25.97
N ASN A 443 -16.10 17.42 25.49
CA ASN A 443 -17.20 16.77 26.18
C ASN A 443 -17.20 15.24 25.98
N PRO A 444 -16.73 14.47 26.98
CA PRO A 444 -16.64 13.00 26.89
C PRO A 444 -17.99 12.29 26.74
N LEU A 445 -19.12 12.93 27.01
CA LEU A 445 -20.44 12.33 26.84
C LEU A 445 -20.80 12.04 25.38
N PHE A 446 -20.12 12.70 24.43
CA PHE A 446 -20.27 12.42 22.99
C PHE A 446 -19.88 10.98 22.62
N LEU A 447 -19.08 10.29 23.44
CA LEU A 447 -18.72 8.90 23.19
C LEU A 447 -19.95 7.98 23.08
N SER A 448 -21.10 8.38 23.62
CA SER A 448 -22.38 7.65 23.50
C SER A 448 -23.13 7.86 22.19
N GLU A 449 -22.68 8.82 21.34
CA GLU A 449 -23.32 9.12 20.07
C GLU A 449 -23.03 8.03 19.02
N SER A 450 -23.97 7.86 18.10
CA SER A 450 -23.93 6.79 17.10
C SER A 450 -22.70 6.85 16.22
N VAL A 451 -22.22 8.04 15.85
CA VAL A 451 -21.03 8.21 15.01
C VAL A 451 -19.78 7.62 15.66
N TYR A 452 -19.60 7.83 16.98
CA TYR A 452 -18.49 7.25 17.74
C TYR A 452 -18.65 5.73 17.90
N THR A 453 -19.85 5.29 18.29
CA THR A 453 -20.11 3.85 18.47
C THR A 453 -19.97 3.07 17.17
N ASN A 454 -20.33 3.66 16.03
CA ASN A 454 -20.15 3.04 14.72
C ASN A 454 -18.67 2.90 14.35
N GLN A 455 -17.83 3.91 14.61
CA GLN A 455 -16.39 3.80 14.37
C GLN A 455 -15.73 2.77 15.30
N LEU A 456 -16.10 2.74 16.59
CA LEU A 456 -15.62 1.72 17.53
C LEU A 456 -16.03 0.30 17.08
N ASN A 457 -17.25 0.14 16.60
CA ASN A 457 -17.70 -1.14 16.06
C ASN A 457 -16.96 -1.54 14.79
N ALA A 458 -16.67 -0.59 13.91
CA ALA A 458 -15.87 -0.85 12.71
C ALA A 458 -14.44 -1.28 13.09
N ARG A 459 -13.79 -0.57 14.03
CA ARG A 459 -12.48 -0.96 14.54
C ARG A 459 -12.48 -2.31 15.24
N ALA A 460 -13.51 -2.60 16.04
CA ALA A 460 -13.66 -3.91 16.69
C ALA A 460 -13.83 -5.05 15.67
N LYS A 461 -14.59 -4.83 14.61
CA LYS A 461 -14.70 -5.79 13.49
C LYS A 461 -13.33 -6.00 12.82
N GLN A 462 -12.55 -4.94 12.63
CA GLN A 462 -11.21 -5.04 12.04
C GLN A 462 -10.25 -5.84 12.93
N ILE A 463 -10.27 -5.62 14.25
CA ILE A 463 -9.44 -6.40 15.19
C ILE A 463 -9.77 -7.89 15.10
N ILE A 464 -11.04 -8.25 15.04
CA ILE A 464 -11.45 -9.66 14.89
C ILE A 464 -10.96 -10.25 13.55
N LYS A 465 -11.04 -9.48 12.47
CA LYS A 465 -10.51 -9.91 11.17
C LYS A 465 -9.00 -10.12 11.25
N ASP A 466 -8.27 -9.14 11.79
CA ASP A 466 -6.82 -9.20 11.94
C ASP A 466 -6.40 -10.38 12.81
N TYR A 467 -7.10 -10.62 13.92
CA TYR A 467 -6.88 -11.78 14.79
C TYR A 467 -7.03 -13.09 14.01
N ALA A 468 -8.16 -13.25 13.31
CA ALA A 468 -8.48 -14.49 12.60
C ALA A 468 -7.51 -14.81 11.44
N VAL A 469 -6.83 -13.81 10.90
CA VAL A 469 -5.81 -13.98 9.86
C VAL A 469 -4.36 -13.86 10.39
N GLY A 470 -4.17 -13.99 11.69
CA GLY A 470 -2.84 -14.07 12.31
C GLY A 470 -2.11 -12.73 12.44
N ARG A 471 -2.80 -11.62 12.30
CA ARG A 471 -2.24 -10.29 12.59
C ARG A 471 -2.41 -9.96 14.07
N LEU A 472 -1.68 -10.68 14.91
CA LEU A 472 -1.74 -10.53 16.36
C LEU A 472 -0.84 -9.39 16.83
N LEU A 473 -1.23 -8.71 17.91
CA LEU A 473 -0.37 -7.76 18.61
C LEU A 473 0.52 -8.52 19.59
N VAL A 474 1.81 -8.19 19.55
CA VAL A 474 2.81 -8.77 20.46
C VAL A 474 3.76 -7.69 20.93
N PRO A 475 4.48 -7.89 22.07
CA PRO A 475 5.57 -7.02 22.47
C PRO A 475 6.58 -6.83 21.34
N GLY A 476 6.84 -5.58 20.97
CA GLY A 476 7.71 -5.26 19.84
C GLY A 476 7.48 -3.86 19.31
N ASP A 477 8.33 -3.48 18.35
CA ASP A 477 8.27 -2.18 17.68
C ASP A 477 8.52 -2.34 16.18
N ILE A 478 8.32 -1.28 15.41
CA ILE A 478 8.68 -1.18 14.00
C ILE A 478 9.62 0.00 13.85
N ARG A 479 10.85 -0.24 13.40
CA ARG A 479 11.89 0.78 13.27
C ARG A 479 12.58 0.72 11.93
N PHE A 480 13.23 1.81 11.55
CA PHE A 480 14.11 1.82 10.37
C PHE A 480 15.33 0.94 10.62
N LEU A 481 15.66 0.12 9.64
CA LEU A 481 16.91 -0.64 9.65
C LEU A 481 18.05 0.30 9.26
N SER A 482 19.13 0.29 10.04
CA SER A 482 20.34 1.07 9.82
C SER A 482 21.57 0.18 9.97
N GLY A 483 22.62 0.49 9.22
CA GLY A 483 23.97 -0.01 9.51
C GLY A 483 24.52 0.63 10.79
N ASP A 484 25.69 0.19 11.23
CA ASP A 484 26.39 0.82 12.35
C ASP A 484 26.96 2.19 11.93
N LEU A 485 26.23 3.26 12.27
CA LEU A 485 26.61 4.63 11.92
C LEU A 485 27.94 5.07 12.54
N LEU A 486 28.36 4.44 13.65
CA LEU A 486 29.69 4.69 14.22
C LEU A 486 30.79 4.17 13.29
N ALA A 487 30.60 2.96 12.76
CA ALA A 487 31.52 2.40 11.76
C ALA A 487 31.54 3.25 10.48
N PHE A 488 30.41 3.85 10.11
CA PHE A 488 30.34 4.79 8.97
C PHE A 488 31.20 6.03 9.20
N LEU A 489 31.05 6.70 10.34
CA LEU A 489 31.85 7.87 10.71
C LEU A 489 33.35 7.53 10.80
N HIS A 490 33.69 6.42 11.45
CA HIS A 490 35.04 5.98 11.63
C HIS A 490 35.71 5.65 10.28
N ASN A 491 35.00 4.96 9.35
CA ASN A 491 35.49 4.69 8.02
C ASN A 491 35.83 5.97 7.23
N LEU A 492 35.03 7.01 7.39
CA LEU A 492 35.33 8.32 6.77
C LEU A 492 36.54 9.00 7.43
N ALA A 493 36.70 8.86 8.75
CA ALA A 493 37.76 9.50 9.51
C ALA A 493 39.13 8.89 9.18
N ILE A 494 39.27 7.57 9.15
CA ILE A 494 40.53 6.88 8.92
C ILE A 494 41.13 7.08 7.50
N GLN A 495 40.30 7.53 6.55
CA GLN A 495 40.73 7.85 5.20
C GLN A 495 41.50 9.18 5.12
N ASN A 496 41.60 9.91 6.23
CA ASN A 496 42.26 11.22 6.30
C ASN A 496 43.66 11.12 6.90
N GLU A 497 44.60 11.77 6.28
CA GLU A 497 46.01 11.81 6.73
C GLU A 497 46.17 12.51 8.11
N THR A 498 45.23 13.37 8.47
CA THR A 498 45.24 14.11 9.74
C THR A 498 44.54 13.35 10.87
N TYR A 499 43.98 12.19 10.58
CA TYR A 499 43.28 11.38 11.59
C TYR A 499 44.19 11.05 12.77
N SER A 500 43.73 11.37 13.96
CA SER A 500 44.33 10.96 15.21
C SER A 500 43.25 10.45 16.16
N PHE A 501 43.57 9.38 16.85
CA PHE A 501 42.71 8.89 17.91
C PHE A 501 42.71 9.89 19.07
N VAL A 502 41.53 10.32 19.49
CA VAL A 502 41.32 11.20 20.64
C VAL A 502 40.59 10.39 21.70
N GLU A 503 41.10 10.43 22.94
CA GLU A 503 40.35 9.88 24.07
C GLU A 503 38.96 10.55 24.16
N LEU A 504 37.92 9.73 23.95
CA LEU A 504 36.59 10.18 24.33
C LEU A 504 36.52 10.34 25.85
N PRO A 505 35.62 11.19 26.41
CA PRO A 505 35.57 11.48 27.86
C PRO A 505 35.29 10.25 28.74
N PHE A 506 35.13 9.09 28.15
CA PHE A 506 34.89 7.81 28.80
C PHE A 506 36.16 6.95 28.77
N ARG A 507 36.48 6.34 29.89
CA ARG A 507 37.68 5.53 30.12
C ARG A 507 37.72 4.21 29.35
N MET A 508 37.33 4.16 28.10
CA MET A 508 37.39 2.91 27.35
C MET A 508 38.35 3.05 26.18
N GLU A 509 39.35 2.16 26.10
CA GLU A 509 39.98 1.75 24.88
C GLU A 509 38.88 1.15 23.97
N VAL A 510 38.13 1.98 23.36
CA VAL A 510 37.03 1.54 22.53
C VAL A 510 37.58 1.12 21.20
N ASN A 511 37.50 -0.15 20.93
CA ASN A 511 37.55 -0.62 19.58
C ASN A 511 36.24 -0.19 18.89
N MET A 512 36.22 1.00 18.32
CA MET A 512 35.06 1.60 17.66
C MET A 512 34.55 0.76 16.49
N ASP A 513 35.34 -0.21 16.03
CA ASP A 513 34.96 -1.16 14.97
C ASP A 513 34.19 -2.38 15.47
N ARG A 514 34.04 -2.53 16.79
CA ARG A 514 33.34 -3.70 17.33
C ARG A 514 31.95 -3.35 17.82
N PHE A 515 30.99 -3.89 17.09
CA PHE A 515 29.68 -4.13 17.64
C PHE A 515 29.73 -5.34 18.60
N ARG A 516 28.83 -5.42 19.57
CA ARG A 516 28.73 -6.63 20.41
C ARG A 516 28.24 -7.77 19.54
N ALA A 517 28.90 -8.93 19.65
CA ALA A 517 28.53 -10.10 18.87
C ALA A 517 27.07 -10.49 19.08
N ASP A 518 26.39 -10.86 18.02
CA ASP A 518 24.98 -11.25 18.01
C ASP A 518 24.03 -10.23 18.68
N SER A 519 24.33 -8.93 18.53
CA SER A 519 23.53 -7.87 19.12
C SER A 519 23.16 -6.77 18.12
N PHE A 520 22.20 -5.94 18.51
CA PHE A 520 21.86 -4.71 17.84
C PHE A 520 21.68 -3.57 18.84
N TYR A 521 21.89 -2.34 18.38
CA TYR A 521 21.69 -1.14 19.16
C TYR A 521 20.36 -0.47 18.78
N ALA A 522 19.52 -0.19 19.75
CA ALA A 522 18.22 0.45 19.54
C ALA A 522 17.85 1.33 20.76
N PRO A 523 18.17 2.63 20.71
CA PRO A 523 17.93 3.53 21.84
C PRO A 523 16.44 3.65 22.12
N GLY A 524 16.10 3.77 23.41
CA GLY A 524 14.73 3.94 23.88
C GLY A 524 13.80 2.77 23.59
N ILE A 525 14.31 1.61 23.26
CA ILE A 525 13.49 0.40 23.14
C ILE A 525 13.05 -0.06 24.54
N ALA A 526 11.80 -0.50 24.68
CA ALA A 526 11.21 -0.85 25.97
C ALA A 526 11.55 -2.30 26.41
N TYR A 527 12.81 -2.71 26.28
CA TYR A 527 13.29 -4.06 26.66
C TYR A 527 14.55 -3.95 27.49
N GLU A 528 14.81 -4.98 28.28
CA GLU A 528 16.01 -5.02 29.11
C GLU A 528 17.27 -5.28 28.27
N HIS A 529 18.39 -4.78 28.78
CA HIS A 529 19.69 -4.97 28.16
C HIS A 529 20.06 -6.45 28.10
N GLY A 530 20.37 -6.93 26.91
CA GLY A 530 20.72 -8.34 26.68
C GLY A 530 19.52 -9.27 26.40
N ASP A 531 18.29 -8.76 26.45
CA ASP A 531 17.13 -9.56 26.04
C ASP A 531 17.25 -10.00 24.57
N ASN A 532 16.75 -11.20 24.28
CA ASN A 532 16.68 -11.65 22.91
C ASN A 532 15.49 -11.04 22.17
N CYS A 533 15.75 -10.63 20.95
CA CYS A 533 14.73 -10.05 20.09
C CYS A 533 14.87 -10.61 18.68
N THR A 534 13.74 -11.00 18.08
CA THR A 534 13.73 -11.43 16.69
C THR A 534 13.47 -10.23 15.79
N LEU A 535 14.34 -10.02 14.81
CA LEU A 535 14.16 -9.03 13.75
C LEU A 535 13.49 -9.66 12.53
N LEU A 536 12.44 -9.02 12.03
CA LEU A 536 11.68 -9.47 10.86
C LEU A 536 11.43 -8.33 9.89
N ARG A 537 11.51 -8.64 8.61
CA ARG A 537 11.08 -7.74 7.52
C ARG A 537 9.99 -8.39 6.68
N ASN A 538 9.04 -7.62 6.21
CA ASN A 538 8.02 -8.11 5.28
C ASN A 538 8.44 -7.92 3.81
N PRO A 539 8.12 -8.87 2.91
CA PRO A 539 7.47 -10.15 3.18
C PRO A 539 8.43 -11.14 3.86
N HIS A 540 7.96 -11.85 4.88
CA HIS A 540 8.67 -12.98 5.52
C HIS A 540 8.08 -14.28 4.95
N ILE A 541 8.90 -15.16 4.43
CA ILE A 541 8.48 -16.37 3.70
C ILE A 541 9.07 -17.65 4.29
N ALA A 542 10.35 -17.63 4.62
CA ALA A 542 11.08 -18.80 5.08
C ALA A 542 11.76 -18.55 6.43
N ARG A 543 12.02 -19.62 7.20
CA ARG A 543 12.77 -19.56 8.47
C ARG A 543 14.15 -18.95 8.34
N ASN A 544 14.77 -19.08 7.18
CA ASN A 544 16.08 -18.51 6.88
C ASN A 544 16.13 -16.97 6.99
N GLU A 545 14.96 -16.32 6.99
CA GLU A 545 14.80 -14.87 7.10
C GLU A 545 14.56 -14.40 8.55
N GLU A 546 14.60 -15.31 9.53
CA GLU A 546 14.49 -14.99 10.94
C GLU A 546 15.88 -14.68 11.51
N ILE A 547 16.02 -13.55 12.18
CA ILE A 547 17.24 -13.15 12.87
C ILE A 547 16.92 -12.91 14.33
N GLN A 548 17.62 -13.59 15.24
CA GLN A 548 17.49 -13.34 16.66
C GLN A 548 18.80 -12.78 17.22
N LEU A 549 18.73 -11.62 17.82
CA LEU A 549 19.85 -10.87 18.35
C LEU A 549 19.55 -10.37 19.76
N SER A 550 20.61 -10.14 20.54
CA SER A 550 20.49 -9.51 21.86
C SER A 550 20.28 -8.01 21.74
N VAL A 551 19.39 -7.47 22.55
CA VAL A 551 19.08 -6.03 22.58
C VAL A 551 20.11 -5.30 23.43
N TYR A 552 20.66 -4.23 22.88
CA TYR A 552 21.46 -3.27 23.61
C TYR A 552 20.84 -1.86 23.42
N PRO A 553 19.98 -1.45 24.35
CA PRO A 553 19.33 -0.15 24.27
C PRO A 553 20.27 1.01 24.63
N GLU A 554 21.41 0.71 25.28
CA GLU A 554 22.40 1.67 25.74
C GLU A 554 23.81 1.22 25.34
N ASP A 555 24.60 2.17 24.85
CA ASP A 555 26.02 2.00 24.51
C ASP A 555 26.71 3.36 24.62
N GLU A 556 27.72 3.49 25.49
CA GLU A 556 28.31 4.78 25.87
C GLU A 556 28.70 5.69 24.69
N ILE A 557 29.23 5.13 23.61
CA ILE A 557 29.66 5.92 22.45
C ILE A 557 28.51 6.14 21.50
N ARG A 558 27.73 5.10 21.24
CA ARG A 558 26.58 5.21 20.35
C ARG A 558 25.54 6.15 20.95
N ASP A 559 25.34 6.13 22.27
CA ASP A 559 24.43 7.05 22.98
C ASP A 559 24.85 8.50 22.82
N LEU A 560 26.17 8.77 22.80
CA LEU A 560 26.68 10.13 22.63
C LEU A 560 26.25 10.76 21.29
N TYR A 561 26.27 9.97 20.21
CA TYR A 561 26.00 10.47 18.85
C TYR A 561 24.64 10.04 18.30
N PHE A 562 24.03 8.97 18.79
CA PHE A 562 22.85 8.32 18.21
C PHE A 562 21.73 8.02 19.22
N GLY A 563 21.91 8.33 20.52
CA GLY A 563 20.92 8.04 21.57
C GLY A 563 19.55 8.68 21.35
N HIS A 564 19.46 9.70 20.50
CA HIS A 564 18.22 10.35 20.09
C HIS A 564 17.51 9.66 18.92
N LEU A 565 18.16 8.69 18.25
CA LEU A 565 17.57 7.97 17.10
C LEU A 565 16.64 6.85 17.57
N THR A 566 15.57 7.20 18.28
CA THR A 566 14.67 6.25 18.96
C THR A 566 13.80 5.41 18.00
N ASP A 567 13.80 5.70 16.71
CA ASP A 567 13.06 4.95 15.68
C ASP A 567 13.98 4.16 14.74
N VAL A 568 15.19 3.83 15.20
CA VAL A 568 16.21 3.15 14.41
C VAL A 568 16.67 1.87 15.12
N VAL A 569 16.99 0.84 14.36
CA VAL A 569 17.72 -0.37 14.76
C VAL A 569 19.02 -0.40 14.00
N MET A 570 20.14 -0.30 14.72
CA MET A 570 21.48 -0.38 14.12
C MET A 570 22.04 -1.80 14.27
N VAL A 571 22.51 -2.35 13.17
CA VAL A 571 23.15 -3.68 13.12
C VAL A 571 24.62 -3.53 12.72
N ASP A 572 25.43 -4.50 13.13
CA ASP A 572 26.86 -4.51 12.79
C ASP A 572 27.08 -4.48 11.27
N ALA A 573 27.97 -3.63 10.82
CA ALA A 573 28.34 -3.50 9.41
C ALA A 573 28.95 -4.78 8.81
N LYS A 574 29.43 -5.70 9.62
CA LYS A 574 29.98 -7.02 9.21
C LYS A 574 28.94 -8.13 9.23
N MET A 575 27.78 -7.89 9.80
CA MET A 575 26.69 -8.86 9.91
C MET A 575 25.91 -8.95 8.60
N LEU A 576 25.46 -10.15 8.26
CA LEU A 576 24.58 -10.41 7.11
C LEU A 576 23.08 -10.13 7.40
N ALA A 577 22.79 -9.14 8.24
CA ALA A 577 21.44 -8.88 8.69
C ALA A 577 20.51 -8.43 7.54
N ALA A 578 20.94 -7.49 6.74
CA ALA A 578 20.16 -7.00 5.61
C ALA A 578 19.92 -8.10 4.56
N GLU A 579 20.96 -8.87 4.26
CA GLU A 579 20.89 -9.98 3.30
C GLU A 579 19.93 -11.08 3.79
N ARG A 580 19.93 -11.42 5.10
CA ARG A 580 19.00 -12.40 5.68
C ARG A 580 17.56 -11.92 5.71
N LEU A 581 17.34 -10.62 5.88
CA LEU A 581 16.02 -10.01 5.86
C LEU A 581 15.45 -9.82 4.43
N GLY A 582 15.66 -10.82 3.58
CA GLY A 582 15.14 -10.82 2.21
C GLY A 582 15.81 -9.77 1.30
N GLY A 583 17.09 -9.49 1.53
CA GLY A 583 17.81 -8.45 0.79
C GLY A 583 17.29 -7.05 1.12
N ALA A 584 17.14 -6.75 2.39
CA ALA A 584 16.84 -5.40 2.86
C ALA A 584 17.93 -4.42 2.45
N ASP A 585 17.58 -3.14 2.33
CA ASP A 585 18.52 -2.04 2.24
C ASP A 585 18.21 -1.02 3.36
N TYR A 586 19.09 -0.03 3.49
CA TYR A 586 18.98 0.99 4.54
C TYR A 586 18.33 2.28 4.02
N ASP A 587 17.59 2.20 2.93
CA ASP A 587 16.96 3.36 2.27
C ASP A 587 15.58 3.74 2.85
N GLY A 588 15.23 3.18 3.99
CA GLY A 588 13.97 3.34 4.68
C GLY A 588 13.20 2.03 4.89
N ASP A 589 13.88 0.89 4.74
CA ASP A 589 13.28 -0.40 5.08
C ASP A 589 13.00 -0.48 6.58
N LEU A 590 11.82 -1.01 6.88
CA LEU A 590 11.33 -1.16 8.25
C LEU A 590 11.47 -2.61 8.71
N VAL A 591 12.01 -2.78 9.89
CA VAL A 591 12.08 -4.06 10.61
C VAL A 591 11.16 -4.06 11.82
N ARG A 592 10.59 -5.21 12.12
CA ARG A 592 9.92 -5.47 13.38
C ARG A 592 10.89 -6.08 14.36
N THR A 593 10.89 -5.52 15.56
CA THR A 593 11.56 -6.12 16.71
C THR A 593 10.52 -6.91 17.49
N ILE A 594 10.65 -8.22 17.55
CA ILE A 594 9.72 -9.11 18.28
C ILE A 594 10.38 -9.50 19.59
N ALA A 595 9.80 -9.08 20.71
CA ALA A 595 10.28 -9.38 22.06
C ALA A 595 9.36 -10.35 22.80
N ASP A 596 8.36 -10.92 22.14
CA ASP A 596 7.50 -11.93 22.73
C ASP A 596 8.31 -13.18 23.11
N PRO A 597 8.29 -13.63 24.38
CA PRO A 597 9.10 -14.75 24.86
C PRO A 597 8.79 -16.07 24.15
N ILE A 598 7.50 -16.31 23.82
CA ILE A 598 7.07 -17.55 23.14
C ILE A 598 7.67 -17.57 21.72
N LEU A 599 7.50 -16.50 20.98
CA LEU A 599 8.02 -16.41 19.62
C LEU A 599 9.54 -16.49 19.56
N ASN A 600 10.23 -15.79 20.49
CA ASN A 600 11.70 -15.86 20.59
C ASN A 600 12.19 -17.26 20.96
N ALA A 601 11.49 -17.98 21.84
CA ALA A 601 11.80 -19.38 22.14
C ALA A 601 11.60 -20.29 20.93
N CYS A 602 10.52 -20.10 20.16
CA CYS A 602 10.25 -20.86 18.93
C CYS A 602 11.31 -20.61 17.84
N VAL A 603 11.71 -19.37 17.62
CA VAL A 603 12.78 -19.03 16.67
C VAL A 603 14.09 -19.68 17.10
N ARG A 604 14.45 -19.64 18.39
CA ARG A 604 15.65 -20.28 18.92
C ARG A 604 15.60 -21.81 18.76
N LYS A 605 14.43 -22.41 18.98
CA LYS A 605 14.22 -23.85 18.75
C LYS A 605 14.47 -24.22 17.29
N ASN A 606 14.00 -23.38 16.34
CA ASN A 606 14.22 -23.58 14.92
C ASN A 606 15.72 -23.64 14.58
N TYR A 607 16.51 -22.74 15.15
CA TYR A 607 17.98 -22.73 14.96
C TYR A 607 18.68 -23.97 15.48
N GLN A 608 18.22 -24.53 16.58
CA GLN A 608 18.83 -25.76 17.17
C GLN A 608 18.40 -27.02 16.44
N TYR A 609 17.17 -27.06 15.94
CA TYR A 609 16.55 -28.33 15.49
C TYR A 609 16.84 -28.68 14.02
N GLU A 610 16.88 -27.69 13.12
CA GLU A 610 16.95 -27.97 11.68
C GLU A 610 18.33 -27.74 11.05
N PHE A 611 19.20 -27.02 11.71
CA PHE A 611 20.43 -26.52 11.12
C PHE A 611 21.68 -26.89 11.97
N THR A 612 21.79 -28.14 12.36
CA THR A 612 22.85 -28.65 13.28
C THR A 612 24.26 -28.70 12.69
N LYS A 613 24.51 -28.35 11.44
CA LYS A 613 25.84 -28.28 10.87
C LYS A 613 26.50 -26.96 11.22
N LYS A 614 27.52 -27.01 12.09
CA LYS A 614 28.41 -25.89 12.41
C LYS A 614 29.07 -25.33 11.14
N LEU A 615 28.50 -24.27 10.59
CA LEU A 615 29.11 -23.47 9.55
C LEU A 615 29.15 -22.03 10.06
N SER A 616 30.32 -21.61 10.52
CA SER A 616 30.66 -20.29 11.06
C SER A 616 29.82 -19.77 12.25
N ASN A 617 30.32 -18.76 12.93
CA ASN A 617 29.77 -18.21 14.17
C ASN A 617 28.40 -17.48 14.05
N GLU A 618 27.93 -17.28 12.85
CA GLU A 618 26.60 -16.73 12.58
C GLU A 618 25.68 -17.91 12.28
N ALA A 619 24.75 -18.15 13.14
CA ALA A 619 23.72 -19.19 13.10
C ALA A 619 23.78 -20.13 11.87
N ASN A 620 23.85 -21.43 12.07
CA ASN A 620 23.97 -22.50 11.06
C ASN A 620 22.89 -22.52 9.94
N ILE A 621 22.27 -21.38 9.65
CA ILE A 621 21.17 -21.25 8.70
C ILE A 621 21.71 -20.69 7.37
N PRO A 622 21.53 -21.40 6.25
CA PRO A 622 21.93 -20.89 4.94
C PRO A 622 21.25 -19.56 4.62
N LEU A 623 22.00 -18.64 4.03
CA LEU A 623 21.48 -17.38 3.50
C LEU A 623 20.66 -17.66 2.23
N LEU A 624 19.47 -17.11 2.13
CA LEU A 624 18.69 -17.07 0.88
C LEU A 624 19.19 -15.92 0.02
N MET A 625 19.92 -16.23 -1.04
CA MET A 625 20.54 -15.20 -1.86
C MET A 625 19.80 -15.04 -3.19
N ILE A 626 19.31 -13.84 -3.43
CA ILE A 626 18.69 -13.45 -4.70
C ILE A 626 19.82 -13.25 -5.73
N PRO A 627 19.82 -14.01 -6.86
CA PRO A 627 20.85 -13.87 -7.86
C PRO A 627 20.73 -12.54 -8.61
N SER A 628 21.86 -11.86 -8.84
CA SER A 628 21.91 -10.66 -9.66
C SER A 628 21.74 -11.03 -11.14
N LEU A 629 20.69 -10.53 -11.77
CA LEU A 629 20.41 -10.75 -13.18
C LEU A 629 20.89 -9.59 -14.03
N ALA A 630 21.66 -9.91 -15.08
CA ALA A 630 22.07 -8.91 -16.05
C ALA A 630 20.90 -8.54 -16.98
N SER A 631 20.67 -7.25 -17.18
CA SER A 631 19.71 -6.75 -18.15
C SER A 631 20.44 -6.01 -19.30
N LYS A 632 19.87 -6.07 -20.50
CA LYS A 632 20.45 -5.43 -21.68
C LYS A 632 20.33 -3.90 -21.59
N LYS A 633 21.42 -3.20 -21.96
CA LYS A 633 21.38 -1.74 -22.14
C LYS A 633 20.73 -1.41 -23.47
N GLN A 634 19.83 -0.44 -23.50
CA GLN A 634 19.08 0.00 -24.67
C GLN A 634 18.95 1.53 -24.71
N SER A 635 18.66 2.08 -25.88
CA SER A 635 18.44 3.52 -26.02
C SER A 635 17.09 3.91 -25.38
N PRO A 636 17.05 4.98 -24.55
CA PRO A 636 15.80 5.52 -24.02
C PRO A 636 14.77 5.95 -25.08
N ARG A 637 15.24 6.21 -26.32
CA ARG A 637 14.39 6.61 -27.46
C ARG A 637 13.76 5.41 -28.18
N ASN A 638 14.17 4.18 -27.83
CA ASN A 638 13.57 2.98 -28.42
C ASN A 638 12.23 2.66 -27.76
N TRP A 639 11.14 3.09 -28.41
CA TRP A 639 9.79 2.93 -27.89
C TRP A 639 9.37 1.44 -27.77
N HIS A 640 9.80 0.57 -28.68
CA HIS A 640 9.52 -0.85 -28.58
C HIS A 640 10.20 -1.49 -27.36
N ALA A 641 11.45 -1.12 -27.09
CA ALA A 641 12.16 -1.58 -25.91
C ALA A 641 11.54 -1.01 -24.61
N ARG A 642 11.00 0.21 -24.65
CA ARG A 642 10.24 0.79 -23.53
C ARG A 642 8.94 -0.02 -23.30
N PHE A 643 8.20 -0.35 -24.36
CA PHE A 643 7.01 -1.20 -24.26
C PHE A 643 7.34 -2.55 -23.63
N GLU A 644 8.34 -3.28 -24.17
CA GLU A 644 8.76 -4.58 -23.63
C GLU A 644 9.18 -4.49 -22.15
N THR A 645 9.86 -3.41 -21.78
CA THR A 645 10.23 -3.18 -20.37
C THR A 645 8.98 -3.03 -19.48
N VAL A 646 8.00 -2.24 -19.90
CA VAL A 646 6.74 -2.03 -19.16
C VAL A 646 5.96 -3.34 -19.08
N LYS A 647 5.73 -4.04 -20.19
CA LYS A 647 5.07 -5.33 -20.26
C LYS A 647 5.67 -6.35 -19.28
N ASN A 648 7.00 -6.41 -19.21
CA ASN A 648 7.70 -7.37 -18.37
C ASN A 648 7.76 -6.99 -16.88
N THR A 649 7.41 -5.76 -16.53
CA THR A 649 7.50 -5.26 -15.15
C THR A 649 6.16 -4.99 -14.49
N PHE A 650 5.07 -5.01 -15.23
CA PHE A 650 3.73 -4.76 -14.71
C PHE A 650 3.10 -6.01 -14.08
N SER A 651 2.11 -5.80 -13.21
CA SER A 651 1.36 -6.85 -12.50
C SER A 651 2.23 -7.68 -11.57
N SER A 652 2.51 -7.16 -10.39
CA SER A 652 3.28 -7.88 -9.35
C SER A 652 2.58 -9.16 -8.94
N ARG A 653 3.33 -10.27 -8.92
CA ARG A 653 2.88 -11.58 -8.46
C ARG A 653 3.38 -11.93 -7.06
N ILE A 654 3.94 -10.94 -6.32
CA ILE A 654 4.47 -11.12 -4.97
C ILE A 654 3.42 -11.77 -4.06
N GLY A 655 2.17 -11.27 -4.08
CA GLY A 655 1.09 -11.85 -3.29
C GLY A 655 0.79 -13.31 -3.64
N GLN A 656 0.85 -13.68 -4.92
CA GLN A 656 0.67 -15.08 -5.36
C GLN A 656 1.82 -15.96 -4.87
N ILE A 657 3.06 -15.46 -4.94
CA ILE A 657 4.25 -16.18 -4.44
C ILE A 657 4.14 -16.36 -2.93
N CYS A 658 3.81 -15.30 -2.19
CA CYS A 658 3.66 -15.36 -0.75
C CYS A 658 2.56 -16.34 -0.31
N ASN A 659 1.43 -16.36 -1.01
CA ASN A 659 0.36 -17.32 -0.73
C ASN A 659 0.77 -18.76 -1.08
N ALA A 660 1.48 -18.98 -2.18
CA ALA A 660 2.00 -20.29 -2.54
C ALA A 660 3.07 -20.80 -1.55
N ALA A 661 3.90 -19.91 -1.03
CA ALA A 661 4.86 -20.21 0.02
C ALA A 661 4.17 -20.54 1.34
N LEU A 662 3.11 -19.79 1.70
CA LEU A 662 2.33 -20.03 2.90
C LEU A 662 1.66 -21.41 2.89
N ASP A 663 1.03 -21.81 1.77
CA ASP A 663 0.46 -23.15 1.59
C ASP A 663 1.50 -24.26 1.86
N ARG A 664 2.78 -24.00 1.62
CA ARG A 664 3.90 -24.93 1.83
C ARG A 664 4.49 -24.85 3.22
N SER A 665 4.66 -23.64 3.74
CA SER A 665 5.31 -23.42 5.05
C SER A 665 4.53 -24.05 6.19
N VAL A 666 3.19 -24.01 6.13
CA VAL A 666 2.31 -24.71 7.11
C VAL A 666 2.59 -26.21 7.17
N ILE A 667 2.96 -26.84 6.03
CA ILE A 667 3.29 -28.25 5.98
C ILE A 667 4.78 -28.48 6.30
N ALA A 668 5.65 -27.62 5.77
CA ALA A 668 7.10 -27.71 5.91
C ALA A 668 7.55 -27.66 7.38
N TYR A 669 6.87 -26.83 8.15
CA TYR A 669 7.26 -26.53 9.53
C TYR A 669 6.36 -27.19 10.59
N ASN A 670 5.44 -28.06 10.18
CA ASN A 670 4.63 -28.87 11.08
C ASN A 670 5.36 -30.16 11.44
N GLU A 671 5.69 -30.36 12.73
CA GLU A 671 6.43 -31.49 13.24
C GLU A 671 5.67 -32.83 13.10
N ASP A 672 4.35 -32.82 13.02
CA ASP A 672 3.49 -34.00 12.86
C ASP A 672 3.50 -34.58 11.44
N VAL A 673 4.06 -33.84 10.47
CA VAL A 673 4.17 -34.28 9.08
C VAL A 673 5.46 -35.09 8.85
N ASP A 674 5.39 -36.13 8.02
CA ASP A 674 6.53 -36.94 7.61
C ASP A 674 7.74 -36.07 7.20
N ALA A 675 8.94 -36.43 7.72
CA ALA A 675 10.17 -35.67 7.55
C ALA A 675 10.59 -35.49 6.08
N LYS A 676 10.32 -36.46 5.19
CA LYS A 676 10.65 -36.37 3.75
C LYS A 676 9.74 -35.35 3.07
N LYS A 677 8.47 -35.37 3.42
CA LYS A 677 7.48 -34.41 2.90
C LYS A 677 7.75 -33.00 3.41
N ARG A 678 8.07 -32.84 4.71
CA ARG A 678 8.48 -31.56 5.30
C ARG A 678 9.67 -30.96 4.57
N ARG A 679 10.73 -31.75 4.35
CA ARG A 679 11.93 -31.31 3.65
C ARG A 679 11.65 -30.85 2.21
N GLN A 680 10.80 -31.57 1.48
CA GLN A 680 10.39 -31.16 0.14
C GLN A 680 9.74 -29.79 0.14
N TYR A 681 8.73 -29.56 1.02
CA TYR A 681 8.04 -28.28 1.08
C TYR A 681 8.91 -27.16 1.65
N MET A 682 9.86 -27.46 2.54
CA MET A 682 10.86 -26.53 3.01
C MET A 682 11.72 -26.02 1.83
N TYR A 683 12.22 -26.91 0.98
CA TYR A 683 12.96 -26.53 -0.22
C TYR A 683 12.13 -25.68 -1.20
N GLU A 684 10.87 -26.03 -1.39
CA GLU A 684 9.96 -25.22 -2.23
C GLU A 684 9.72 -23.84 -1.61
N THR A 685 9.62 -23.72 -0.30
CA THR A 685 9.45 -22.43 0.42
C THR A 685 10.69 -21.55 0.29
N GLU A 686 11.89 -22.12 0.47
CA GLU A 686 13.17 -21.43 0.26
C GLU A 686 13.29 -20.87 -1.17
N VAL A 687 12.96 -21.69 -2.17
CA VAL A 687 12.97 -21.25 -3.56
C VAL A 687 11.95 -20.12 -3.79
N LEU A 688 10.74 -20.24 -3.25
CA LEU A 688 9.71 -19.21 -3.37
C LEU A 688 10.12 -17.89 -2.71
N ALA A 689 10.86 -17.93 -1.60
CA ALA A 689 11.42 -16.73 -0.98
C ALA A 689 12.39 -16.01 -1.94
N ILE A 690 13.30 -16.76 -2.58
CA ILE A 690 14.23 -16.20 -3.57
C ILE A 690 13.47 -15.69 -4.82
N LEU A 691 12.50 -16.45 -5.32
CA LEU A 691 11.67 -16.03 -6.46
C LEU A 691 10.83 -14.79 -6.15
N SER A 692 10.42 -14.60 -4.88
CA SER A 692 9.78 -13.36 -4.44
C SER A 692 10.71 -12.16 -4.58
N GLY A 693 11.96 -12.30 -4.17
CA GLY A 693 12.99 -11.27 -4.38
C GLY A 693 13.24 -10.98 -5.86
N LEU A 694 13.33 -12.01 -6.70
CA LEU A 694 13.45 -11.83 -8.16
C LEU A 694 12.24 -11.13 -8.77
N GLU A 695 11.04 -11.42 -8.29
CA GLU A 695 9.81 -10.72 -8.73
C GLU A 695 9.79 -9.25 -8.29
N ILE A 696 10.30 -8.93 -7.10
CA ILE A 696 10.50 -7.54 -6.64
C ILE A 696 11.50 -6.83 -7.56
N ASP A 697 12.61 -7.49 -7.85
CA ASP A 697 13.67 -6.94 -8.71
C ASP A 697 13.30 -6.93 -10.19
N ALA A 698 12.26 -7.64 -10.62
CA ALA A 698 11.78 -7.59 -12.01
C ALA A 698 11.48 -6.16 -12.46
N ALA A 699 11.02 -5.29 -11.55
CA ALA A 699 10.85 -3.86 -11.83
C ALA A 699 12.15 -3.15 -12.23
N LYS A 700 13.31 -3.66 -11.80
CA LYS A 700 14.66 -3.11 -12.11
C LYS A 700 15.39 -3.91 -13.19
N THR A 701 15.16 -5.22 -13.28
CA THR A 701 15.88 -6.11 -14.21
C THR A 701 15.14 -6.36 -15.52
N GLY A 702 13.81 -6.26 -15.51
CA GLY A 702 12.93 -6.64 -16.63
C GLY A 702 12.80 -8.16 -16.82
N VAL A 703 13.34 -8.97 -15.90
CA VAL A 703 13.28 -10.45 -15.96
C VAL A 703 12.38 -10.98 -14.87
N ARG A 704 11.40 -11.78 -15.22
CA ARG A 704 10.46 -12.40 -14.28
C ARG A 704 10.72 -13.89 -14.10
N PRO A 705 10.56 -14.42 -12.87
CA PRO A 705 10.63 -15.85 -12.65
C PRO A 705 9.39 -16.58 -13.22
N ASP A 706 9.59 -17.78 -13.75
CA ASP A 706 8.51 -18.69 -14.06
C ASP A 706 8.01 -19.34 -12.77
N LEU A 707 6.72 -19.23 -12.51
CA LEU A 707 6.06 -19.75 -11.31
C LEU A 707 5.18 -20.96 -11.60
N SER A 708 5.19 -21.48 -12.84
CA SER A 708 4.30 -22.56 -13.27
C SER A 708 4.44 -23.84 -12.43
N ASP A 709 5.63 -24.10 -11.90
CA ASP A 709 5.90 -25.27 -11.05
C ASP A 709 5.32 -25.14 -9.63
N TYR A 710 4.95 -23.91 -9.21
CA TYR A 710 4.49 -23.60 -7.85
C TYR A 710 3.03 -23.13 -7.81
N LEU A 711 2.61 -22.31 -8.79
CA LEU A 711 1.24 -21.84 -8.91
C LEU A 711 0.41 -22.90 -9.68
N GLY A 712 -0.75 -23.24 -9.15
CA GLY A 712 -1.62 -24.27 -9.78
C GLY A 712 -1.47 -25.68 -9.24
N LYS A 713 -0.44 -26.00 -8.46
CA LYS A 713 -0.44 -27.25 -7.69
C LYS A 713 -1.53 -27.18 -6.61
N LYS A 714 -2.47 -28.12 -6.65
CA LYS A 714 -3.50 -28.25 -5.60
C LYS A 714 -2.85 -28.80 -4.34
N ILE A 715 -2.42 -27.93 -3.47
CA ILE A 715 -2.06 -28.27 -2.09
C ILE A 715 -3.34 -28.14 -1.26
N PRO A 716 -3.72 -29.15 -0.45
CA PRO A 716 -4.86 -29.03 0.44
C PRO A 716 -4.67 -27.82 1.37
N ARG A 717 -5.54 -26.83 1.27
CA ARG A 717 -5.51 -25.67 2.16
C ARG A 717 -6.04 -26.04 3.53
N THR A 718 -5.32 -25.63 4.53
CA THR A 718 -5.70 -25.77 5.94
C THR A 718 -6.83 -24.80 6.32
N PRO A 719 -7.50 -24.98 7.44
CA PRO A 719 -8.60 -24.12 7.87
C PRO A 719 -8.27 -22.64 7.89
N PHE A 720 -7.12 -22.26 8.42
CA PHE A 720 -6.65 -20.88 8.47
C PHE A 720 -6.56 -20.25 7.05
N LEU A 721 -5.94 -20.95 6.11
CA LEU A 721 -5.78 -20.47 4.75
C LEU A 721 -7.10 -20.43 3.98
N LYS A 722 -8.01 -21.36 4.23
CA LYS A 722 -9.37 -21.30 3.68
C LYS A 722 -10.12 -20.07 4.16
N TYR A 723 -10.06 -19.81 5.48
CA TYR A 723 -10.69 -18.62 6.06
C TYR A 723 -10.09 -17.35 5.48
N LYS A 724 -8.75 -17.24 5.48
CA LYS A 724 -8.04 -16.07 4.92
C LYS A 724 -8.46 -15.78 3.48
N THR A 725 -8.48 -16.78 2.62
CA THR A 725 -8.89 -16.63 1.22
C THR A 725 -10.34 -16.16 1.09
N MET A 726 -11.28 -16.75 1.88
CA MET A 726 -12.67 -16.32 1.85
C MET A 726 -12.85 -14.85 2.23
N VAL A 727 -12.08 -14.38 3.22
CA VAL A 727 -12.14 -12.99 3.69
C VAL A 727 -11.50 -12.05 2.67
N GLU A 728 -10.35 -12.40 2.11
CA GLU A 728 -9.66 -11.60 1.08
C GLU A 728 -10.48 -11.48 -0.21
N ASP A 729 -11.04 -12.59 -0.69
CA ASP A 729 -11.95 -12.59 -1.85
C ASP A 729 -13.16 -11.66 -1.65
N ALA A 730 -13.69 -11.64 -0.42
CA ALA A 730 -14.80 -10.76 -0.10
C ALA A 730 -14.37 -9.28 0.00
N GLU A 731 -13.14 -8.99 0.41
CA GLU A 731 -12.59 -7.62 0.45
C GLU A 731 -12.30 -7.09 -0.94
N GLU A 732 -11.73 -7.89 -1.83
CA GLU A 732 -11.46 -7.52 -3.23
C GLU A 732 -12.76 -7.26 -4.01
N ARG A 733 -13.80 -8.00 -3.71
CA ARG A 733 -15.12 -7.92 -4.36
C ARG A 733 -16.08 -6.94 -3.70
N ARG A 734 -15.61 -6.02 -2.91
CA ARG A 734 -16.30 -5.02 -2.06
C ARG A 734 -17.84 -4.96 -2.17
N GLU A 735 -18.52 -5.03 -1.02
CA GLU A 735 -19.91 -4.60 -0.72
C GLU A 735 -21.08 -5.53 -1.11
N TRP A 736 -20.93 -6.46 -2.07
CA TRP A 736 -22.05 -7.31 -2.54
C TRP A 736 -22.28 -8.56 -1.73
N TYR A 737 -21.31 -8.97 -0.93
CA TYR A 737 -21.23 -10.32 -0.37
C TYR A 737 -21.25 -10.38 1.15
N GLU A 738 -21.61 -9.30 1.89
CA GLU A 738 -21.66 -9.43 3.35
C GLU A 738 -22.55 -10.60 3.81
N ASP A 739 -23.74 -10.74 3.24
CA ASP A 739 -24.62 -11.87 3.56
C ASP A 739 -24.09 -13.20 3.02
N THR A 740 -23.53 -13.19 1.81
CA THR A 740 -22.95 -14.39 1.19
C THR A 740 -21.66 -14.81 1.88
N LEU A 741 -20.83 -13.87 2.30
CA LEU A 741 -19.62 -14.15 3.08
C LEU A 741 -20.00 -14.75 4.43
N GLN A 742 -20.99 -14.18 5.13
CA GLN A 742 -21.43 -14.71 6.42
C GLN A 742 -21.95 -16.15 6.29
N GLN A 743 -22.74 -16.44 5.27
CA GLN A 743 -23.22 -17.83 4.99
C GLN A 743 -22.05 -18.79 4.71
N LYS A 744 -21.04 -18.32 3.93
CA LYS A 744 -19.83 -19.13 3.66
C LYS A 744 -19.05 -19.39 4.94
N LEU A 745 -18.89 -18.37 5.78
CA LEU A 745 -18.20 -18.50 7.06
C LEU A 745 -18.94 -19.41 8.02
N ASP A 746 -20.27 -19.28 8.14
CA ASP A 746 -21.08 -20.15 8.98
C ASP A 746 -20.97 -21.62 8.54
N LYS A 747 -20.99 -21.87 7.23
CA LYS A 747 -20.75 -23.20 6.68
C LYS A 747 -19.33 -23.68 6.95
N PHE A 748 -18.33 -22.85 6.76
CA PHE A 748 -16.94 -23.17 7.04
C PHE A 748 -16.74 -23.58 8.51
N PHE A 749 -17.30 -22.82 9.46
CA PHE A 749 -17.20 -23.14 10.87
C PHE A 749 -17.94 -24.44 11.25
N ALA A 750 -19.06 -24.72 10.58
CA ALA A 750 -19.83 -25.95 10.80
C ALA A 750 -19.16 -27.19 10.19
N ASP A 751 -18.57 -27.05 9.00
CA ASP A 751 -17.98 -28.18 8.26
C ASP A 751 -16.55 -28.52 8.73
N THR A 752 -15.88 -27.65 9.50
CA THR A 752 -14.53 -27.87 9.98
C THR A 752 -14.55 -28.65 11.29
N ASP A 753 -13.86 -29.79 11.30
CA ASP A 753 -13.65 -30.61 12.51
C ASP A 753 -12.53 -30.03 13.36
N TRP A 754 -12.89 -29.10 14.23
CA TRP A 754 -11.95 -28.34 15.07
C TRP A 754 -11.23 -29.19 16.12
N GLU A 755 -11.74 -30.39 16.44
CA GLU A 755 -11.10 -31.30 17.37
C GLU A 755 -9.83 -31.94 16.76
N LYS A 756 -9.79 -32.01 15.42
CA LYS A 756 -8.63 -32.52 14.66
C LYS A 756 -7.64 -31.47 14.23
N VAL A 757 -7.86 -30.22 14.62
CA VAL A 757 -6.98 -29.09 14.28
C VAL A 757 -6.05 -28.86 15.47
N ASP A 758 -4.84 -29.39 15.40
CA ASP A 758 -3.86 -29.30 16.49
C ASP A 758 -3.04 -28.00 16.46
N SER A 759 -2.76 -27.47 15.28
CA SER A 759 -1.97 -26.24 15.14
C SER A 759 -2.70 -25.01 15.68
N PRO A 760 -2.09 -24.25 16.62
CA PRO A 760 -2.66 -23.03 17.17
C PRO A 760 -2.96 -21.99 16.10
N VAL A 761 -2.12 -21.85 15.08
CA VAL A 761 -2.31 -20.92 13.96
C VAL A 761 -3.57 -21.27 13.17
N GLU A 762 -3.80 -22.55 12.94
CA GLU A 762 -4.98 -23.04 12.23
C GLU A 762 -6.28 -22.83 13.01
N ARG A 763 -6.21 -22.66 14.33
CA ARG A 763 -7.37 -22.40 15.23
C ARG A 763 -7.70 -20.91 15.36
N LEU A 764 -6.88 -19.99 14.88
CA LEU A 764 -7.12 -18.54 15.01
C LEU A 764 -8.50 -18.09 14.55
N PRO A 765 -9.07 -18.59 13.43
CA PRO A 765 -10.44 -18.22 13.04
C PRO A 765 -11.49 -18.58 14.10
N LEU A 766 -11.34 -19.76 14.72
CA LEU A 766 -12.23 -20.22 15.77
C LEU A 766 -12.11 -19.35 17.03
N LEU A 767 -10.89 -19.11 17.50
CA LEU A 767 -10.61 -18.26 18.67
C LEU A 767 -11.14 -16.84 18.49
N ALA A 768 -10.97 -16.26 17.30
CA ALA A 768 -11.52 -14.94 16.98
C ALA A 768 -13.07 -14.92 17.04
N CYS A 769 -13.71 -16.01 16.59
CA CYS A 769 -15.16 -16.15 16.67
C CYS A 769 -15.63 -16.28 18.12
N GLU A 770 -14.92 -17.03 18.96
CA GLU A 770 -15.19 -17.18 20.39
C GLU A 770 -15.03 -15.86 21.14
N LEU A 771 -13.94 -15.12 20.89
CA LEU A 771 -13.71 -13.79 21.44
C LEU A 771 -14.85 -12.83 21.11
N LYS A 772 -15.30 -12.83 19.84
CA LYS A 772 -16.42 -12.00 19.40
C LYS A 772 -17.72 -12.35 20.13
N LYS A 773 -18.01 -13.65 20.34
CA LYS A 773 -19.21 -14.14 21.05
C LYS A 773 -19.13 -13.84 22.55
N GLY A 774 -17.96 -14.00 23.17
CA GLY A 774 -17.73 -13.80 24.60
C GLY A 774 -17.77 -12.35 25.05
N THR A 775 -17.46 -11.39 24.16
CA THR A 775 -17.31 -9.98 24.52
C THR A 775 -18.47 -9.11 24.00
N ARG A 776 -19.41 -8.82 24.87
CA ARG A 776 -20.54 -7.93 24.56
C ARG A 776 -20.12 -6.46 24.73
N PRO A 777 -20.58 -5.55 23.83
CA PRO A 777 -20.31 -4.12 23.99
C PRO A 777 -21.05 -3.54 25.19
N THR A 778 -20.41 -2.63 25.90
CA THR A 778 -21.10 -1.85 26.94
C THR A 778 -22.07 -0.88 26.27
N LYS A 779 -23.34 -0.98 26.59
CA LYS A 779 -24.35 -0.01 26.15
C LYS A 779 -24.30 1.21 27.05
N GLY A 780 -23.83 2.34 26.53
CA GLY A 780 -23.91 3.62 27.21
C GLY A 780 -25.33 4.19 27.18
N LYS A 781 -25.70 4.92 28.21
CA LYS A 781 -26.92 5.74 28.20
C LYS A 781 -26.68 6.91 27.25
N LYS A 782 -27.59 7.14 26.30
CA LYS A 782 -27.49 8.29 25.38
C LYS A 782 -27.54 9.59 26.17
N ALA A 783 -26.66 10.53 25.87
CA ALA A 783 -26.67 11.86 26.46
C ALA A 783 -27.86 12.70 25.94
N THR A 784 -28.41 13.54 26.78
CA THR A 784 -29.46 14.48 26.39
C THR A 784 -28.88 15.68 25.64
N ASP A 785 -29.71 16.40 24.87
CA ASP A 785 -29.26 17.61 24.17
C ASP A 785 -28.70 18.65 25.14
N ALA A 786 -29.32 18.80 26.32
CA ALA A 786 -28.87 19.71 27.38
C ALA A 786 -27.50 19.35 28.00
N GLN A 787 -27.09 18.09 27.92
CA GLN A 787 -25.75 17.66 28.36
C GLN A 787 -24.68 17.86 27.29
N LEU A 788 -25.08 17.95 26.02
CA LEU A 788 -24.14 18.04 24.90
C LEU A 788 -23.96 19.46 24.37
N PHE A 789 -25.05 20.25 24.30
CA PHE A 789 -25.02 21.52 23.58
C PHE A 789 -25.35 22.71 24.46
N ILE A 790 -24.60 23.80 24.36
CA ILE A 790 -24.70 25.04 25.12
C ILE A 790 -26.14 25.63 25.00
N PHE A 791 -26.65 25.72 23.77
CA PHE A 791 -27.98 26.31 23.54
C PHE A 791 -29.10 25.49 24.13
N ALA A 792 -28.93 24.19 24.31
CA ALA A 792 -29.97 23.28 24.83
C ALA A 792 -30.08 23.31 26.36
N GLN A 793 -29.19 24.04 27.05
CA GLN A 793 -29.29 24.29 28.52
C GLN A 793 -30.43 25.25 28.86
N GLU A 794 -30.81 26.13 27.93
CA GLU A 794 -31.93 27.02 28.13
C GLU A 794 -33.26 26.25 28.15
N LYS A 795 -34.07 26.54 29.16
CA LYS A 795 -35.43 26.01 29.24
C LYS A 795 -36.23 26.53 28.00
N ASP A 796 -36.93 25.68 27.35
CA ASP A 796 -37.77 26.00 26.18
C ASP A 796 -37.00 26.51 24.93
N TRP A 797 -35.72 26.19 24.76
CA TRP A 797 -34.91 26.61 23.60
C TRP A 797 -35.52 26.22 22.27
N LYS A 798 -36.30 25.12 22.18
CA LYS A 798 -36.97 24.67 20.95
C LYS A 798 -38.08 25.61 20.53
N SER A 799 -38.83 26.19 21.50
CA SER A 799 -39.93 27.13 21.21
C SER A 799 -39.45 28.50 20.72
N LYS A 800 -38.14 28.79 20.90
CA LYS A 800 -37.51 30.02 20.38
C LYS A 800 -37.11 29.91 18.90
N LEU A 801 -37.20 28.76 18.30
CA LEU A 801 -36.87 28.53 16.89
C LEU A 801 -38.04 29.00 16.00
N ASN A 802 -37.69 29.59 14.86
CA ASN A 802 -38.70 29.97 13.88
C ASN A 802 -39.34 28.72 13.26
N SER A 803 -40.67 28.59 13.39
CA SER A 803 -41.40 27.39 12.96
C SER A 803 -41.34 27.18 11.43
N GLY A 804 -41.46 28.25 10.63
CA GLY A 804 -41.34 28.12 9.18
C GLY A 804 -39.97 27.72 8.70
N THR A 805 -38.90 28.19 9.37
CA THR A 805 -37.54 27.76 9.10
C THR A 805 -37.37 26.30 9.53
N LEU A 806 -37.93 25.89 10.66
CA LEU A 806 -37.86 24.51 11.16
C LEU A 806 -38.50 23.52 10.19
N GLU A 807 -39.67 23.87 9.65
CA GLU A 807 -40.38 23.06 8.65
C GLU A 807 -39.58 22.93 7.34
N ARG A 808 -38.95 24.01 6.86
CA ARG A 808 -38.11 23.97 5.68
C ARG A 808 -36.85 23.13 5.88
N VAL A 809 -36.18 23.25 7.03
CA VAL A 809 -35.04 22.43 7.39
C VAL A 809 -35.45 20.97 7.51
N ALA A 810 -36.60 20.67 8.13
CA ALA A 810 -37.11 19.31 8.25
C ALA A 810 -37.36 18.68 6.87
N ALA A 811 -38.02 19.38 5.97
CA ALA A 811 -38.25 18.90 4.60
C ALA A 811 -36.95 18.61 3.85
N LEU A 812 -35.98 19.51 3.94
CA LEU A 812 -34.65 19.34 3.32
C LEU A 812 -33.93 18.10 3.88
N LEU A 813 -33.92 17.94 5.20
CA LEU A 813 -33.24 16.80 5.82
C LEU A 813 -33.97 15.46 5.55
N ASP A 814 -35.28 15.46 5.44
CA ASP A 814 -36.05 14.27 5.05
C ASP A 814 -35.76 13.88 3.59
N ASP A 815 -35.62 14.86 2.70
CA ASP A 815 -35.17 14.63 1.32
C ASP A 815 -33.76 14.07 1.28
N TYR A 816 -32.85 14.64 2.08
CA TYR A 816 -31.47 14.15 2.18
C TYR A 816 -31.40 12.71 2.68
N GLU A 817 -32.13 12.35 3.75
CA GLU A 817 -32.17 10.97 4.27
C GLU A 817 -32.78 10.01 3.25
N ARG A 818 -33.79 10.44 2.49
CA ARG A 818 -34.35 9.64 1.38
C ARG A 818 -33.32 9.38 0.30
N CYS A 819 -32.56 10.42 -0.10
CA CYS A 819 -31.45 10.28 -1.04
C CYS A 819 -30.37 9.32 -0.52
N LEU A 820 -29.95 9.44 0.74
CA LEU A 820 -28.98 8.53 1.35
C LEU A 820 -29.49 7.09 1.42
N LYS A 821 -30.78 6.90 1.74
CA LYS A 821 -31.41 5.57 1.76
C LYS A 821 -31.44 4.97 0.35
N HIS A 822 -31.73 5.80 -0.64
CA HIS A 822 -31.71 5.40 -2.04
C HIS A 822 -30.28 5.06 -2.49
N ILE A 823 -29.29 5.88 -2.22
CA ILE A 823 -27.86 5.60 -2.48
C ILE A 823 -27.43 4.30 -1.80
N ARG A 824 -27.90 4.02 -0.58
CA ARG A 824 -27.61 2.76 0.12
C ARG A 824 -28.32 1.56 -0.50
N SER A 825 -29.51 1.74 -1.05
CA SER A 825 -30.23 0.70 -1.77
C SER A 825 -29.72 0.50 -3.20
N CYS A 826 -29.27 1.59 -3.85
CA CYS A 826 -28.53 1.62 -5.11
C CYS A 826 -27.03 1.34 -4.92
N ARG A 827 -26.63 0.76 -3.79
CA ARG A 827 -25.29 0.14 -3.60
C ARG A 827 -25.05 -1.05 -4.53
N SER A 828 -25.97 -1.27 -5.41
CA SER A 828 -25.74 -1.96 -6.66
C SER A 828 -24.73 -1.16 -7.45
N PRO A 829 -23.57 -1.72 -7.83
CA PRO A 829 -22.70 -1.17 -8.86
C PRO A 829 -23.58 -0.81 -10.06
N SER A 830 -23.05 0.04 -10.93
CA SER A 830 -23.69 0.24 -12.23
C SER A 830 -24.13 -1.12 -12.77
N LYS A 831 -25.21 -1.18 -13.53
CA LYS A 831 -25.64 -2.41 -14.19
C LYS A 831 -24.46 -3.18 -14.80
N GLU A 832 -23.47 -2.45 -15.29
CA GLU A 832 -22.19 -2.93 -15.80
C GLU A 832 -21.36 -3.69 -14.76
N ASN A 833 -21.10 -3.11 -13.59
CA ASN A 833 -20.30 -3.77 -12.54
C ASN A 833 -21.04 -4.97 -11.93
N LYS A 834 -22.37 -4.94 -11.88
CA LYS A 834 -23.16 -6.08 -11.47
C LYS A 834 -23.04 -7.23 -12.47
N ARG A 835 -23.13 -6.94 -13.76
CA ARG A 835 -22.95 -7.92 -14.83
C ARG A 835 -21.54 -8.50 -14.84
N LYS A 836 -20.51 -7.65 -14.69
CA LYS A 836 -19.12 -8.10 -14.56
C LYS A 836 -18.95 -9.03 -13.36
N ALA A 837 -19.48 -8.65 -12.19
CA ALA A 837 -19.42 -9.48 -10.99
C ALA A 837 -20.21 -10.79 -11.12
N ASP A 838 -21.33 -10.79 -11.85
CA ASP A 838 -22.09 -12.00 -12.11
C ASP A 838 -21.35 -12.95 -13.07
N ILE A 839 -20.69 -12.40 -14.10
CA ILE A 839 -19.81 -13.16 -15.00
C ILE A 839 -18.63 -13.76 -14.20
N GLU A 840 -17.94 -12.94 -13.40
CA GLU A 840 -16.85 -13.39 -12.54
C GLU A 840 -17.31 -14.50 -11.60
N ARG A 841 -18.48 -14.35 -10.98
CA ARG A 841 -19.05 -15.35 -10.06
C ARG A 841 -19.33 -16.69 -10.78
N VAL A 842 -19.81 -16.65 -12.02
CA VAL A 842 -20.08 -17.87 -12.77
C VAL A 842 -18.76 -18.51 -13.19
N LEU A 843 -17.79 -17.75 -13.62
CA LEU A 843 -16.44 -18.25 -13.97
C LEU A 843 -15.76 -18.84 -12.71
N TYR A 844 -15.91 -18.18 -11.54
CA TYR A 844 -15.40 -18.69 -10.26
C TYR A 844 -16.00 -20.03 -9.87
N ARG A 845 -17.31 -20.16 -9.89
CA ARG A 845 -17.99 -21.42 -9.58
C ARG A 845 -17.51 -22.60 -10.42
N ARG A 846 -16.90 -22.32 -11.56
CA ARG A 846 -16.41 -23.32 -12.51
C ARG A 846 -14.89 -23.48 -12.52
N GLY A 847 -14.16 -22.73 -11.69
CA GLY A 847 -12.70 -22.76 -11.63
C GLY A 847 -12.03 -22.25 -12.90
N GLN A 848 -12.67 -21.33 -13.61
CA GLN A 848 -12.20 -20.77 -14.88
C GLN A 848 -11.95 -19.26 -14.81
N GLU A 849 -11.86 -18.70 -13.63
CA GLU A 849 -11.64 -17.27 -13.39
C GLU A 849 -10.43 -16.71 -14.11
N ASP A 850 -9.42 -17.54 -14.22
CA ASP A 850 -8.14 -17.20 -14.83
C ASP A 850 -8.12 -17.40 -16.36
N ALA A 851 -9.13 -18.05 -16.91
CA ALA A 851 -9.16 -18.41 -18.31
C ALA A 851 -9.86 -17.37 -19.20
N TYR A 852 -10.70 -16.49 -18.60
CA TYR A 852 -11.55 -15.59 -19.35
C TYR A 852 -11.52 -14.18 -18.81
N ASP A 853 -11.53 -13.24 -19.73
CA ASP A 853 -11.58 -11.83 -19.43
C ASP A 853 -13.03 -11.35 -19.31
N THR A 854 -13.42 -10.96 -18.10
CA THR A 854 -14.77 -10.50 -17.79
C THR A 854 -15.14 -9.23 -18.55
N ASP A 855 -14.19 -8.33 -18.80
CA ASP A 855 -14.45 -7.06 -19.50
C ASP A 855 -14.62 -7.29 -21.00
N GLU A 856 -13.86 -8.22 -21.59
CA GLU A 856 -14.06 -8.62 -23.00
C GLU A 856 -15.40 -9.31 -23.20
N LEU A 857 -15.76 -10.22 -22.29
CA LEU A 857 -17.06 -10.88 -22.34
C LEU A 857 -18.19 -9.87 -22.24
N TYR A 858 -18.06 -8.91 -21.32
CA TYR A 858 -19.04 -7.87 -21.15
C TYR A 858 -19.15 -6.96 -22.39
N ALA A 859 -18.04 -6.52 -22.96
CA ALA A 859 -18.02 -5.71 -24.17
C ALA A 859 -18.67 -6.43 -25.36
N LEU A 860 -18.40 -7.74 -25.52
CA LEU A 860 -19.04 -8.56 -26.54
C LEU A 860 -20.56 -8.65 -26.33
N PHE A 861 -21.03 -8.82 -25.10
CA PHE A 861 -22.46 -8.84 -24.81
C PHE A 861 -23.16 -7.51 -25.09
N GLN A 862 -22.45 -6.38 -24.99
CA GLN A 862 -23.01 -5.07 -25.31
C GLN A 862 -23.20 -4.83 -26.81
N THR A 863 -22.44 -5.52 -27.67
CA THR A 863 -22.58 -5.40 -29.13
C THR A 863 -23.78 -6.16 -29.67
N VAL A 864 -24.41 -7.02 -28.87
CA VAL A 864 -25.58 -7.80 -29.30
C VAL A 864 -26.87 -7.01 -29.02
N ASP A 865 -27.69 -6.91 -30.05
CA ASP A 865 -29.01 -6.28 -29.95
C ASP A 865 -29.84 -6.94 -28.82
N PRO A 866 -30.44 -6.13 -27.89
CA PRO A 866 -31.27 -6.65 -26.80
C PRO A 866 -32.39 -7.58 -27.23
N GLU A 867 -33.00 -7.35 -28.41
CA GLU A 867 -34.07 -8.19 -28.94
C GLU A 867 -33.53 -9.57 -29.36
N ASN A 868 -32.32 -9.60 -29.91
CA ASN A 868 -31.66 -10.88 -30.27
C ASN A 868 -31.21 -11.64 -29.04
N LEU A 869 -30.78 -10.95 -27.97
CA LEU A 869 -30.45 -11.61 -26.69
C LEU A 869 -31.68 -12.27 -26.04
N THR A 870 -32.85 -11.60 -26.11
CA THR A 870 -34.11 -12.17 -25.60
C THR A 870 -34.54 -13.38 -26.38
N LYS A 871 -34.42 -13.33 -27.70
CA LYS A 871 -34.70 -14.47 -28.59
C LYS A 871 -33.74 -15.65 -28.37
N LEU A 872 -32.44 -15.34 -28.18
CA LEU A 872 -31.42 -16.33 -27.87
C LEU A 872 -31.72 -17.05 -26.53
N ARG A 873 -32.10 -16.28 -25.49
CA ARG A 873 -32.50 -16.83 -24.19
C ARG A 873 -33.68 -17.81 -24.31
N SER A 874 -34.75 -17.38 -24.99
CA SER A 874 -35.93 -18.25 -25.19
C SER A 874 -35.55 -19.52 -25.94
N ALA A 875 -34.77 -19.38 -26.99
CA ALA A 875 -34.35 -20.51 -27.82
C ALA A 875 -33.41 -21.48 -27.05
N ILE A 876 -32.53 -20.98 -26.16
CA ILE A 876 -31.69 -21.82 -25.28
C ILE A 876 -32.56 -22.64 -24.31
N HIS A 877 -33.65 -22.05 -23.80
CA HIS A 877 -34.57 -22.74 -22.88
C HIS A 877 -35.48 -23.73 -23.60
N GLU A 878 -35.96 -23.39 -24.79
CA GLU A 878 -36.90 -24.22 -25.58
C GLU A 878 -36.24 -25.43 -26.22
N GLU A 879 -35.00 -25.33 -26.68
CA GLU A 879 -34.33 -26.37 -27.46
C GLU A 879 -33.49 -27.37 -26.64
N ASN A 880 -33.61 -27.39 -25.30
CA ASN A 880 -32.84 -28.31 -24.47
C ASN A 880 -31.32 -28.25 -24.74
N TRP A 881 -30.80 -27.07 -24.72
CA TRP A 881 -29.39 -26.75 -25.05
C TRP A 881 -28.36 -27.71 -24.42
N HIS A 882 -28.64 -28.14 -23.18
CA HIS A 882 -27.78 -29.07 -22.43
C HIS A 882 -27.69 -30.49 -23.09
N LEU A 883 -28.65 -30.84 -23.96
CA LEU A 883 -28.70 -32.12 -24.66
C LEU A 883 -28.11 -32.04 -26.06
N MET A 884 -27.84 -30.86 -26.59
CA MET A 884 -27.27 -30.67 -27.91
C MET A 884 -25.81 -31.12 -28.00
N LYS A 885 -25.43 -31.73 -29.12
CA LYS A 885 -24.04 -31.98 -29.46
C LYS A 885 -23.34 -30.68 -29.83
N GLU A 886 -22.02 -30.65 -29.67
CA GLU A 886 -21.17 -29.50 -29.91
C GLU A 886 -21.41 -28.81 -31.27
N THR A 887 -21.43 -29.56 -32.34
CA THR A 887 -21.73 -29.07 -33.69
C THR A 887 -23.15 -28.50 -33.85
N GLN A 888 -24.11 -28.99 -33.07
CA GLN A 888 -25.47 -28.44 -33.06
C GLN A 888 -25.56 -27.12 -32.31
N ARG A 889 -24.78 -26.98 -31.22
CA ARG A 889 -24.66 -25.73 -30.50
C ARG A 889 -23.97 -24.63 -31.30
N GLU A 890 -22.91 -24.99 -32.03
CA GLU A 890 -22.24 -24.09 -32.98
C GLU A 890 -23.21 -23.60 -34.07
N ALA A 891 -23.93 -24.50 -34.69
CA ALA A 891 -24.90 -24.14 -35.71
C ALA A 891 -26.06 -23.29 -35.17
N PHE A 892 -26.47 -23.52 -33.96
CA PHE A 892 -27.48 -22.72 -33.24
C PHE A 892 -27.00 -21.31 -33.00
N LEU A 893 -25.78 -21.14 -32.51
CA LEU A 893 -25.20 -19.80 -32.21
C LEU A 893 -24.97 -18.98 -33.49
N VAL A 894 -24.48 -19.61 -34.57
CA VAL A 894 -24.36 -18.98 -35.92
C VAL A 894 -25.68 -18.38 -36.39
N ARG A 895 -26.78 -18.99 -36.00
CA ARG A 895 -28.12 -18.55 -36.42
C ARG A 895 -28.58 -17.28 -35.69
N TRP A 896 -28.07 -17.03 -34.50
CA TRP A 896 -28.56 -15.97 -33.57
C TRP A 896 -27.58 -14.82 -33.36
N LEU A 897 -26.30 -15.00 -33.70
CA LEU A 897 -25.27 -13.99 -33.55
C LEU A 897 -25.01 -13.26 -34.88
N PRO A 898 -25.02 -11.94 -34.91
CA PRO A 898 -24.94 -11.20 -36.17
C PRO A 898 -23.51 -10.98 -36.66
N GLY A 899 -23.33 -11.12 -37.98
CA GLY A 899 -22.40 -10.35 -38.81
C GLY A 899 -20.91 -10.71 -38.81
N PRO A 900 -20.05 -9.82 -39.32
CA PRO A 900 -18.63 -10.11 -39.56
C PRO A 900 -17.77 -10.22 -38.28
N ASP A 901 -18.25 -9.82 -37.15
CA ASP A 901 -17.58 -9.93 -35.84
C ASP A 901 -17.71 -11.33 -35.20
N PHE A 902 -18.29 -12.23 -35.95
CA PHE A 902 -18.51 -13.63 -35.58
C PHE A 902 -17.20 -14.36 -35.22
N GLY A 903 -16.07 -13.96 -35.81
CA GLY A 903 -14.77 -14.54 -35.52
C GLY A 903 -14.34 -14.38 -34.05
N GLU A 904 -14.53 -13.21 -33.45
CA GLU A 904 -14.23 -12.97 -32.02
C GLU A 904 -15.19 -13.75 -31.12
N TRP A 905 -16.48 -13.79 -31.47
CA TRP A 905 -17.46 -14.60 -30.76
C TRP A 905 -17.18 -16.11 -30.92
N TYR A 906 -16.75 -16.54 -32.10
CA TYR A 906 -16.44 -17.95 -32.36
C TYR A 906 -15.23 -18.42 -31.56
N ASP A 907 -14.15 -17.62 -31.48
CA ASP A 907 -12.97 -17.92 -30.68
C ASP A 907 -13.29 -17.93 -29.20
N LEU A 908 -14.09 -16.98 -28.71
CA LEU A 908 -14.55 -16.92 -27.33
C LEU A 908 -15.47 -18.13 -27.02
N LEU A 909 -16.40 -18.47 -27.90
CA LEU A 909 -17.34 -19.55 -27.70
C LEU A 909 -16.74 -20.93 -27.99
N ALA A 910 -15.72 -21.04 -28.84
CA ALA A 910 -14.95 -22.25 -29.03
C ALA A 910 -14.22 -22.70 -27.76
N ASP A 911 -13.73 -21.74 -27.00
CA ASP A 911 -13.14 -21.98 -25.67
C ASP A 911 -14.19 -22.31 -24.60
N PHE A 912 -15.41 -21.86 -24.77
CA PHE A 912 -16.55 -22.19 -23.92
C PHE A 912 -17.17 -23.59 -24.21
N ARG A 913 -16.59 -24.39 -25.09
CA ARG A 913 -17.15 -25.63 -25.64
C ARG A 913 -17.80 -26.58 -24.65
N HIS A 914 -17.37 -26.60 -23.41
CA HIS A 914 -17.91 -27.54 -22.40
C HIS A 914 -18.77 -26.90 -21.32
N TYR A 915 -18.58 -25.65 -20.97
CA TYR A 915 -19.23 -24.99 -19.85
C TYR A 915 -19.78 -23.58 -20.14
N GLY A 916 -19.29 -22.91 -21.18
CA GLY A 916 -19.59 -21.51 -21.45
C GLY A 916 -21.04 -21.22 -21.83
N PHE A 917 -21.69 -22.18 -22.49
CA PHE A 917 -23.06 -22.02 -22.94
C PHE A 917 -24.10 -21.96 -21.80
N LEU A 918 -23.82 -22.61 -20.64
CA LEU A 918 -24.65 -22.47 -19.45
C LEU A 918 -24.45 -21.09 -18.78
N VAL A 919 -23.23 -20.57 -18.85
CA VAL A 919 -22.92 -19.21 -18.39
C VAL A 919 -23.61 -18.16 -19.25
N LEU A 920 -23.61 -18.36 -20.58
CA LEU A 920 -24.30 -17.48 -21.51
C LEU A 920 -25.78 -17.38 -21.19
N GLY A 921 -26.46 -18.47 -20.88
CA GLY A 921 -27.86 -18.50 -20.51
C GLY A 921 -28.16 -17.68 -19.24
N ASP A 922 -27.31 -17.80 -18.22
CA ASP A 922 -27.47 -17.04 -16.96
C ASP A 922 -27.17 -15.54 -17.15
N VAL A 923 -26.15 -15.19 -17.91
CA VAL A 923 -25.78 -13.79 -18.20
C VAL A 923 -26.80 -13.10 -19.09
N VAL A 924 -27.28 -13.79 -20.14
CA VAL A 924 -28.33 -13.27 -21.04
C VAL A 924 -29.63 -13.02 -20.24
N GLY A 925 -29.93 -13.86 -19.25
CA GLY A 925 -31.08 -13.68 -18.37
C GLY A 925 -31.04 -12.36 -17.57
N ASP A 926 -29.89 -12.06 -16.98
CA ASP A 926 -29.71 -10.85 -16.18
C ASP A 926 -29.66 -9.55 -17.02
N ILE A 927 -29.21 -9.63 -18.28
CA ILE A 927 -29.19 -8.49 -19.21
C ILE A 927 -30.62 -8.06 -19.61
N ASP A 928 -31.53 -9.00 -19.76
CA ASP A 928 -32.90 -8.73 -20.18
C ASP A 928 -33.71 -8.03 -19.07
N ASP A 929 -33.54 -8.45 -17.83
CA ASP A 929 -34.19 -7.82 -16.67
C ASP A 929 -33.73 -6.37 -16.45
N ALA A 930 -32.52 -6.04 -16.88
CA ALA A 930 -31.96 -4.70 -16.75
C ALA A 930 -32.42 -3.72 -17.86
N ASN A 931 -32.73 -4.20 -19.06
CA ASN A 931 -33.19 -3.36 -20.16
C ASN A 931 -34.66 -2.96 -20.06
N ASN A 932 -35.46 -3.62 -19.20
CA ASN A 932 -36.89 -3.38 -19.05
C ASN A 932 -37.30 -2.15 -18.22
N GLY A 933 -36.45 -1.15 -18.07
CA GLY A 933 -36.84 0.20 -17.66
C GLY A 933 -37.39 0.36 -16.25
N ALA A 934 -37.21 -0.62 -15.36
CA ALA A 934 -37.70 -0.56 -13.97
C ALA A 934 -37.05 0.57 -13.15
N ASP A 935 -35.83 0.96 -13.44
CA ASP A 935 -35.06 1.93 -12.64
C ASP A 935 -35.45 3.40 -12.89
N ARG A 936 -35.87 3.76 -14.11
CA ARG A 936 -36.31 5.15 -14.39
C ARG A 936 -37.61 5.51 -13.69
N LYS A 937 -38.48 4.55 -13.44
CA LYS A 937 -39.79 4.77 -12.72
C LYS A 937 -39.64 4.84 -11.21
N GLN A 938 -38.54 4.32 -10.63
CA GLN A 938 -38.31 4.37 -9.18
C GLN A 938 -37.86 5.74 -8.68
N LEU A 939 -37.15 6.54 -9.46
CA LEU A 939 -36.73 7.89 -9.08
C LEU A 939 -37.89 8.86 -8.87
N HIS A 940 -38.90 8.82 -9.72
CA HIS A 940 -40.12 9.62 -9.54
C HIS A 940 -40.94 9.21 -8.33
N ARG A 941 -40.73 8.02 -7.75
CA ARG A 941 -41.41 7.54 -6.54
C ARG A 941 -40.76 7.98 -5.24
N VAL A 942 -39.52 8.51 -5.27
CA VAL A 942 -38.78 8.88 -4.06
C VAL A 942 -39.23 10.22 -3.48
N GLY A 943 -39.99 11.05 -4.24
CA GLY A 943 -40.52 12.33 -3.77
C GLY A 943 -39.43 13.33 -3.35
N ALA A 944 -38.23 13.26 -3.96
CA ALA A 944 -37.16 14.19 -3.73
C ALA A 944 -37.47 15.54 -4.35
N SER A 945 -36.97 16.63 -3.77
CA SER A 945 -37.03 17.94 -4.39
C SER A 945 -36.42 17.90 -5.79
N GLU A 946 -36.82 18.80 -6.67
CA GLU A 946 -36.40 18.80 -8.08
C GLU A 946 -34.88 18.92 -8.22
N ALA A 947 -34.22 19.64 -7.30
CA ALA A 947 -32.77 19.76 -7.22
C ALA A 947 -32.08 18.42 -6.90
N PHE A 948 -32.57 17.68 -5.89
CA PHE A 948 -32.07 16.36 -5.55
C PHE A 948 -32.39 15.34 -6.63
N ALA A 949 -33.55 15.44 -7.29
CA ALA A 949 -33.93 14.53 -8.37
C ALA A 949 -32.99 14.70 -9.59
N SER A 950 -32.67 15.93 -9.99
CA SER A 950 -31.75 16.24 -11.08
C SER A 950 -30.33 15.75 -10.76
N MET A 951 -29.87 16.00 -9.55
CA MET A 951 -28.55 15.57 -9.08
C MET A 951 -28.47 14.05 -9.01
N MET A 952 -29.48 13.37 -8.47
CA MET A 952 -29.52 11.92 -8.41
C MET A 952 -29.55 11.29 -9.80
N GLN A 953 -30.22 11.89 -10.78
CA GLN A 953 -30.20 11.43 -12.15
C GLN A 953 -28.79 11.52 -12.76
N ALA A 954 -28.08 12.63 -12.56
CA ALA A 954 -26.71 12.79 -13.00
C ALA A 954 -25.77 11.75 -12.38
N TYR A 955 -26.07 11.32 -11.17
CA TYR A 955 -25.25 10.37 -10.42
C TYR A 955 -25.61 8.89 -10.63
N ILE A 956 -26.82 8.56 -11.01
CA ILE A 956 -27.21 7.16 -11.32
C ILE A 956 -26.43 6.61 -12.52
N ASP A 957 -26.10 7.48 -13.44
CA ASP A 957 -25.31 7.13 -14.62
C ASP A 957 -23.80 6.99 -14.32
N HIS A 958 -23.34 7.32 -13.11
CA HIS A 958 -21.93 7.33 -12.72
C HIS A 958 -21.57 6.13 -11.78
N PRO A 959 -20.41 5.49 -11.90
CA PRO A 959 -20.13 4.19 -11.28
C PRO A 959 -19.75 4.21 -9.78
N ARG A 960 -19.98 5.32 -8.99
CA ARG A 960 -19.39 5.43 -7.63
C ARG A 960 -20.32 5.93 -6.52
N ALA A 961 -20.85 5.00 -5.72
CA ALA A 961 -21.67 5.28 -4.55
C ALA A 961 -21.01 6.18 -3.47
N LYS A 962 -19.70 6.11 -3.25
CA LYS A 962 -19.01 6.88 -2.20
C LYS A 962 -18.95 8.38 -2.50
N TYR A 963 -18.69 8.75 -3.77
CA TYR A 963 -18.63 10.15 -4.20
C TYR A 963 -20.01 10.83 -4.16
N TYR A 964 -21.06 10.07 -4.37
CA TYR A 964 -22.43 10.61 -4.30
C TYR A 964 -22.81 11.06 -2.92
N ARG A 965 -22.41 10.29 -1.90
CA ARG A 965 -22.70 10.65 -0.52
C ARG A 965 -22.09 12.00 -0.17
N ASP A 966 -20.84 12.23 -0.54
CA ASP A 966 -20.14 13.49 -0.27
C ASP A 966 -20.67 14.66 -1.12
N ALA A 967 -21.04 14.40 -2.38
CA ALA A 967 -21.65 15.39 -3.25
C ALA A 967 -23.06 15.76 -2.78
N VAL A 968 -23.88 14.78 -2.44
CA VAL A 968 -25.24 15.01 -1.89
C VAL A 968 -25.17 15.74 -0.56
N ALA A 969 -24.17 15.44 0.30
CA ALA A 969 -23.97 16.16 1.55
C ALA A 969 -23.58 17.63 1.32
N ARG A 970 -22.71 17.91 0.35
CA ARG A 970 -22.34 19.30 -0.03
C ARG A 970 -23.52 20.09 -0.53
N GLU A 971 -24.29 19.53 -1.46
CA GLU A 971 -25.51 20.16 -2.00
C GLU A 971 -26.54 20.41 -0.89
N CYS A 972 -26.78 19.43 -0.03
CA CYS A 972 -27.65 19.61 1.13
C CYS A 972 -27.18 20.75 2.05
N ARG A 973 -25.86 20.87 2.27
CA ARG A 973 -25.26 21.95 3.05
C ARG A 973 -25.48 23.32 2.41
N ASP A 974 -25.35 23.41 1.08
CA ASP A 974 -25.56 24.65 0.35
C ASP A 974 -27.03 25.07 0.36
N LEU A 975 -27.95 24.14 0.15
CA LEU A 975 -29.39 24.39 0.29
C LEU A 975 -29.77 24.76 1.75
N LEU A 976 -29.10 24.15 2.73
CA LEU A 976 -29.29 24.49 4.14
C LEU A 976 -28.86 25.94 4.43
N ARG A 977 -27.77 26.41 3.80
CA ARG A 977 -27.27 27.79 3.90
C ARG A 977 -28.29 28.80 3.39
N ASP A 978 -29.03 28.47 2.35
CA ASP A 978 -30.09 29.33 1.78
C ASP A 978 -31.32 29.41 2.68
N ILE A 979 -31.55 28.38 3.54
CA ILE A 979 -32.71 28.36 4.45
C ILE A 979 -32.36 29.05 5.77
N VAL A 980 -31.13 28.82 6.33
CA VAL A 980 -30.73 29.28 7.64
C VAL A 980 -29.24 29.56 7.70
N ASN A 981 -28.84 30.57 8.49
CA ASN A 981 -27.41 30.74 8.78
C ASN A 981 -26.82 29.43 9.34
N LEU A 982 -25.75 28.94 8.74
CA LEU A 982 -25.16 27.66 9.10
C LEU A 982 -24.77 27.56 10.59
N ASN A 983 -24.35 28.69 11.22
CA ASN A 983 -24.05 28.69 12.66
C ASN A 983 -25.30 28.39 13.52
N GLN A 984 -26.49 28.67 13.00
CA GLN A 984 -27.76 28.34 13.67
C GLN A 984 -28.30 26.97 13.23
N ALA A 985 -27.87 26.44 12.11
CA ALA A 985 -28.32 25.15 11.56
C ALA A 985 -28.19 24.01 12.58
N VAL A 986 -27.10 24.00 13.37
CA VAL A 986 -26.89 23.00 14.43
C VAL A 986 -28.11 22.93 15.37
N ARG A 987 -28.70 24.07 15.75
CA ARG A 987 -29.87 24.12 16.65
C ARG A 987 -31.10 23.49 16.00
N TYR A 988 -31.37 23.79 14.74
CA TYR A 988 -32.50 23.23 14.01
C TYR A 988 -32.34 21.70 13.79
N ILE A 989 -31.18 21.25 13.42
CA ILE A 989 -30.89 19.82 13.23
C ILE A 989 -31.06 19.03 14.55
N VAL A 990 -30.57 19.59 15.67
CA VAL A 990 -30.72 18.98 17.00
C VAL A 990 -32.19 19.01 17.45
N ALA A 991 -32.94 20.10 17.18
CA ALA A 991 -34.35 20.19 17.53
C ALA A 991 -35.19 19.13 16.84
N LEU A 992 -34.84 18.74 15.61
CA LEU A 992 -35.47 17.68 14.83
C LEU A 992 -35.02 16.28 15.24
N GLY A 993 -34.11 16.15 16.23
CA GLY A 993 -33.62 14.84 16.70
C GLY A 993 -32.65 14.14 15.73
N LYS A 994 -32.14 14.84 14.72
CA LYS A 994 -31.30 14.28 13.66
C LYS A 994 -29.79 14.54 13.90
N ARG A 995 -29.31 14.38 15.15
CA ARG A 995 -27.91 14.68 15.55
C ARG A 995 -26.85 14.00 14.69
N ASP A 996 -27.14 12.82 14.16
CA ASP A 996 -26.21 12.09 13.29
C ASP A 996 -25.87 12.85 12.02
N LEU A 997 -26.80 13.65 11.48
CA LEU A 997 -26.60 14.46 10.29
C LEU A 997 -25.65 15.65 10.51
N LEU A 998 -25.45 16.08 11.77
CA LEU A 998 -24.46 17.12 12.08
C LEU A 998 -23.08 16.77 11.57
N TRP A 999 -22.69 15.50 11.72
CA TRP A 999 -21.37 14.98 11.33
C TRP A 999 -21.17 14.84 9.81
N GLU A 1000 -22.23 14.89 9.07
CA GLU A 1000 -22.24 14.82 7.61
C GLU A 1000 -22.36 16.21 6.97
N LEU A 1001 -23.20 17.08 7.56
CA LEU A 1001 -23.55 18.37 6.96
C LEU A 1001 -22.74 19.57 7.51
N VAL A 1002 -22.51 19.61 8.82
CA VAL A 1002 -21.89 20.77 9.50
C VAL A 1002 -20.88 20.36 10.57
N PRO A 1003 -19.93 19.45 10.29
CA PRO A 1003 -18.98 18.95 11.28
C PRO A 1003 -18.14 20.07 11.92
N ASP A 1004 -17.73 21.05 11.12
CA ASP A 1004 -16.92 22.20 11.50
C ASP A 1004 -17.60 23.17 12.50
N LEU A 1005 -18.91 23.04 12.66
CA LEU A 1005 -19.69 23.89 13.55
C LEU A 1005 -20.07 23.20 14.86
N ILE A 1006 -19.84 21.90 15.00
CA ILE A 1006 -20.25 21.14 16.19
C ILE A 1006 -19.47 21.61 17.42
N GLU A 1007 -18.16 21.71 17.34
CA GLU A 1007 -17.28 22.03 18.47
C GLU A 1007 -17.64 23.37 19.14
N LYS A 1008 -18.03 24.37 18.36
CA LYS A 1008 -18.43 25.69 18.84
C LYS A 1008 -19.70 25.67 19.70
N ASN A 1009 -20.56 24.69 19.51
CA ASN A 1009 -21.85 24.53 20.18
C ASN A 1009 -21.81 23.55 21.35
N VAL A 1010 -20.67 22.89 21.60
CA VAL A 1010 -20.51 21.83 22.60
C VAL A 1010 -20.20 22.45 23.98
N ILE A 1011 -20.85 21.91 25.01
CA ILE A 1011 -20.57 22.25 26.42
C ILE A 1011 -19.20 21.70 26.79
N ALA A 1012 -18.34 22.53 27.36
CA ALA A 1012 -17.12 22.07 27.97
C ALA A 1012 -17.45 21.39 29.30
N VAL A 1013 -17.02 20.17 29.47
CA VAL A 1013 -17.14 19.44 30.74
C VAL A 1013 -15.74 19.25 31.28
N GLU A 1014 -15.46 19.88 32.46
CA GLU A 1014 -14.20 19.62 33.15
C GLU A 1014 -14.17 18.13 33.55
N VAL A 1015 -13.15 17.44 33.07
CA VAL A 1015 -12.89 16.06 33.48
C VAL A 1015 -12.04 16.20 34.75
N ASP A 1016 -12.64 16.03 35.91
CA ASP A 1016 -11.88 15.93 37.16
C ASP A 1016 -10.79 14.87 36.98
N GLY A 1017 -9.54 15.28 37.06
CA GLY A 1017 -8.37 14.44 36.90
C GLY A 1017 -8.15 13.39 38.02
N ASN A 1018 -9.14 13.12 38.83
CA ASN A 1018 -9.09 12.17 39.94
C ASN A 1018 -10.43 11.40 40.04
N ALA A 1019 -10.56 10.40 39.23
CA ALA A 1019 -11.39 9.25 39.58
C ALA A 1019 -10.66 8.00 39.03
N GLU A 1020 -10.00 7.34 39.99
CA GLU A 1020 -9.38 6.03 39.89
C GLU A 1020 -10.28 4.95 39.23
#